data_d8aefc66cdd0869d3a66b21725a7e005
#
_entry.id   d8aefc66cdd0869d3a66b21725a7e005
#
_cell.length_a   1.000
_cell.length_b   1.000
_cell.length_c   1.000
_cell.angle_alpha   90.00
_cell.angle_beta   90.00
_cell.angle_gamma   90.00
#
_symmetry.space_group_name_H-M   'P 1'
#
loop_
_entity.id
_entity.type
_entity.pdbx_description
1 polymer ?
#
loop_
_entity_poly.entity_id
_entity_poly.type
_entity_poly.pdbx_seq_one_letter_code
_entity_poly.pdbx_strand_id
1 'polypeptide(L)'
;MALRILPPVRRKYFFVLLGILLISIFSAKHSWAEQWKVLGPDGGDARSLAYDPRNLDHLFLGTGTGSLFESLDGGSSWSRFAHLGTGNDYVLDHIAIDPQNPDLMFVSAWSVEDEKAGDVFRSRDGGKTWETLAPMHGKSVRAMTLAVSDSKVLTAGALDGVYRSKDSGDTWEHISPAADIKDVESIAVDPKDPNVVYAGTWHLAWKTNDGGVNWHHINKGMIEDSDVFSIIIDSTNPEVVYASACSGIYSSDSAGESFRKVQGMPFSARRTRVLKQDPRNPKIVYAGTTEGLWKTSDAGKTWKRNGNPETVVNDVLVDPRNSKQVLLATDRSGVIASDDGAQTFRPSNHGYAHRYVTAILADKKDADTIFVAVVNDREWGGVFSYRDSGRHWEQKSTGLGGRDVFTLQQASNGSLIAGTNRGIFILDHAGKAWRPSNTIVKDEPPAAKPKKGTKVAAKPVPHTTLEAKVNEIEVTPQRWLAATTVGLFTSSNEVKTWMGGPVLGRSDFVAVRSNGQLEVAATRKEVVISTDGGATWQETTLPGQISGIRGLTVTPGAQILVASREGGFSSIDGGVTWLRLKNGLPDRDISSISYDESGKTLLATSMATSTIFKSSDGGHSWSTGADSGYPLRMISVVRGRFVAATPFDGVIVQP
;
A
#
# COMPACT_ATOMS: atom_id res chain seq x y z
N MET A 1 -56.22 -49.48 -35.09
CA MET A 1 -55.94 -48.84 -33.78
C MET A 1 -55.51 -47.40 -34.05
N ALA A 2 -56.37 -46.43 -33.80
CA ALA A 2 -56.27 -45.08 -34.39
C ALA A 2 -55.47 -44.13 -33.46
N LEU A 3 -54.39 -43.54 -33.98
CA LEU A 3 -53.65 -42.48 -33.33
C LEU A 3 -54.48 -41.18 -33.47
N ARG A 4 -55.01 -40.63 -32.39
CA ARG A 4 -55.66 -39.34 -32.37
C ARG A 4 -54.61 -38.21 -32.45
N ILE A 5 -54.62 -37.46 -33.53
CA ILE A 5 -53.81 -36.26 -33.73
C ILE A 5 -54.47 -35.13 -32.93
N LEU A 6 -53.75 -34.55 -32.00
CA LEU A 6 -54.17 -33.35 -31.24
C LEU A 6 -54.09 -32.09 -32.14
N PRO A 7 -55.03 -31.12 -32.02
CA PRO A 7 -55.12 -29.99 -32.90
C PRO A 7 -53.96 -28.95 -32.70
N PRO A 8 -53.57 -28.18 -33.70
CA PRO A 8 -52.34 -27.37 -33.73
C PRO A 8 -52.28 -26.16 -32.76
N VAL A 9 -53.38 -25.84 -32.09
CA VAL A 9 -53.47 -24.66 -31.20
C VAL A 9 -52.70 -24.86 -29.89
N ARG A 10 -52.50 -26.10 -29.37
CA ARG A 10 -51.75 -26.36 -28.12
C ARG A 10 -50.24 -26.34 -28.29
N ARG A 11 -49.68 -26.41 -29.49
CA ARG A 11 -48.23 -26.34 -29.72
C ARG A 11 -47.65 -24.92 -29.62
N LYS A 12 -48.43 -23.87 -29.92
CA LYS A 12 -47.96 -22.46 -29.82
C LYS A 12 -47.77 -21.99 -28.38
N TYR A 13 -48.60 -22.46 -27.46
CA TYR A 13 -48.47 -22.07 -26.03
C TYR A 13 -47.36 -22.78 -25.30
N PHE A 14 -46.97 -23.98 -25.74
CA PHE A 14 -45.86 -24.71 -25.11
C PHE A 14 -44.50 -24.03 -25.43
N PHE A 15 -44.29 -23.55 -26.63
CA PHE A 15 -43.07 -22.79 -26.98
C PHE A 15 -43.03 -21.39 -26.39
N VAL A 16 -44.16 -20.73 -26.19
CA VAL A 16 -44.24 -19.43 -25.54
C VAL A 16 -43.95 -19.56 -24.04
N LEU A 17 -44.49 -20.59 -23.37
CA LEU A 17 -44.22 -20.86 -21.97
C LEU A 17 -42.76 -21.31 -21.74
N LEU A 18 -42.16 -22.10 -22.63
CA LEU A 18 -40.76 -22.47 -22.58
C LEU A 18 -39.82 -21.26 -22.87
N GLY A 19 -40.19 -20.38 -23.79
CA GLY A 19 -39.50 -19.12 -24.08
C GLY A 19 -39.55 -18.14 -22.91
N ILE A 20 -40.70 -18.00 -22.26
CA ILE A 20 -40.86 -17.15 -21.06
C ILE A 20 -40.12 -17.77 -19.87
N LEU A 21 -40.09 -19.08 -19.72
CA LEU A 21 -39.32 -19.76 -18.67
C LEU A 21 -37.79 -19.66 -18.88
N LEU A 22 -37.35 -19.72 -20.15
CA LEU A 22 -35.93 -19.51 -20.49
C LEU A 22 -35.50 -18.04 -20.35
N ILE A 23 -36.37 -17.08 -20.68
CA ILE A 23 -36.11 -15.64 -20.47
C ILE A 23 -36.12 -15.31 -18.97
N SER A 24 -36.99 -15.92 -18.17
CA SER A 24 -36.98 -15.72 -16.71
C SER A 24 -35.80 -16.41 -16.02
N ILE A 25 -35.20 -17.47 -16.58
CA ILE A 25 -33.97 -18.10 -16.04
C ILE A 25 -32.72 -17.28 -16.43
N PHE A 26 -32.72 -16.57 -17.56
CA PHE A 26 -31.61 -15.67 -17.92
C PHE A 26 -31.73 -14.26 -17.31
N SER A 27 -32.92 -13.84 -16.86
CA SER A 27 -33.11 -12.56 -16.15
C SER A 27 -32.85 -12.62 -14.65
N ALA A 28 -32.52 -13.78 -14.09
CA ALA A 28 -32.37 -13.98 -12.63
C ALA A 28 -30.90 -14.04 -12.15
N LYS A 29 -29.94 -13.53 -12.94
CA LYS A 29 -28.54 -13.41 -12.46
C LYS A 29 -27.83 -12.18 -13.00
N HIS A 30 -28.43 -11.01 -12.82
CA HIS A 30 -27.69 -9.77 -12.67
C HIS A 30 -28.37 -8.99 -11.54
N SER A 31 -28.35 -9.52 -10.31
CA SER A 31 -28.24 -8.62 -9.19
C SER A 31 -26.86 -8.00 -9.35
N TRP A 32 -26.81 -6.77 -9.76
CA TRP A 32 -25.63 -5.95 -9.61
C TRP A 32 -25.37 -5.95 -8.10
N ALA A 33 -24.52 -6.85 -7.61
CA ALA A 33 -23.91 -6.66 -6.30
C ALA A 33 -23.25 -5.30 -6.43
N GLU A 34 -23.71 -4.32 -5.67
CA GLU A 34 -23.15 -2.97 -5.65
C GLU A 34 -21.68 -3.15 -5.35
N GLN A 35 -20.84 -2.93 -6.37
CA GLN A 35 -19.40 -3.18 -6.28
C GLN A 35 -18.80 -2.13 -5.37
N TRP A 36 -18.06 -2.55 -4.36
CA TRP A 36 -17.28 -1.65 -3.52
C TRP A 36 -16.38 -0.78 -4.40
N LYS A 37 -16.30 0.50 -4.06
CA LYS A 37 -15.50 1.47 -4.81
C LYS A 37 -14.35 1.97 -3.96
N VAL A 38 -13.17 2.03 -4.54
CA VAL A 38 -12.03 2.72 -3.94
C VAL A 38 -12.36 4.21 -3.88
N LEU A 39 -12.28 4.78 -2.67
CA LEU A 39 -12.52 6.18 -2.41
C LEU A 39 -11.21 6.98 -2.40
N GLY A 40 -10.12 6.36 -2.01
CA GLY A 40 -8.79 6.96 -1.84
C GLY A 40 -8.29 6.85 -0.38
N PRO A 41 -7.39 7.71 0.08
CA PRO A 41 -6.77 8.87 -0.63
C PRO A 41 -5.90 8.45 -1.80
N ASP A 42 -5.96 9.22 -2.87
CA ASP A 42 -5.23 8.93 -4.09
C ASP A 42 -3.70 8.94 -3.88
N GLY A 43 -2.98 8.12 -4.66
CA GLY A 43 -1.52 7.98 -4.60
C GLY A 43 -1.04 6.80 -3.75
N GLY A 44 0.21 6.82 -3.35
CA GLY A 44 0.90 5.74 -2.64
C GLY A 44 2.04 5.14 -3.45
N ASP A 45 2.34 3.83 -3.27
CA ASP A 45 3.44 3.16 -3.94
C ASP A 45 3.11 2.77 -5.39
N ALA A 46 3.85 3.33 -6.35
CA ALA A 46 3.80 3.01 -7.77
C ALA A 46 5.16 2.43 -8.21
N ARG A 47 5.17 1.30 -8.94
CA ARG A 47 6.41 0.58 -9.25
C ARG A 47 6.82 0.65 -10.71
N SER A 48 5.95 0.27 -11.63
CA SER A 48 6.25 0.18 -13.05
C SER A 48 5.14 0.78 -13.90
N LEU A 49 5.49 1.32 -15.07
CA LEU A 49 4.56 1.92 -16.02
C LEU A 49 4.81 1.37 -17.42
N ALA A 50 3.75 1.07 -18.16
CA ALA A 50 3.83 0.65 -19.56
C ALA A 50 2.70 1.25 -20.40
N TYR A 51 2.99 1.57 -21.66
CA TYR A 51 1.98 1.91 -22.68
C TYR A 51 1.45 0.65 -23.37
N ASP A 52 0.15 0.63 -23.68
CA ASP A 52 -0.39 -0.27 -24.71
C ASP A 52 0.09 0.23 -26.09
N PRO A 53 0.86 -0.56 -26.85
CA PRO A 53 1.37 -0.14 -28.16
C PRO A 53 0.29 0.23 -29.18
N ARG A 54 -0.98 -0.26 -29.00
CA ARG A 54 -2.12 0.06 -29.87
C ARG A 54 -2.70 1.42 -29.59
N ASN A 55 -2.64 1.83 -28.32
CA ASN A 55 -3.24 3.07 -27.84
C ASN A 55 -2.38 3.66 -26.71
N LEU A 56 -1.58 4.65 -27.02
CA LEU A 56 -0.66 5.28 -26.07
C LEU A 56 -1.35 6.13 -24.97
N ASP A 57 -2.67 6.26 -25.00
CA ASP A 57 -3.47 6.79 -23.88
C ASP A 57 -3.94 5.67 -22.93
N HIS A 58 -3.78 4.40 -23.32
CA HIS A 58 -3.98 3.23 -22.47
C HIS A 58 -2.66 2.84 -21.81
N LEU A 59 -2.63 2.92 -20.49
CA LEU A 59 -1.44 2.72 -19.65
C LEU A 59 -1.71 1.64 -18.61
N PHE A 60 -0.65 0.97 -18.20
CA PHE A 60 -0.66 0.02 -17.09
C PHE A 60 0.32 0.47 -16.01
N LEU A 61 -0.06 0.22 -14.75
CA LEU A 61 0.70 0.56 -13.56
C LEU A 61 0.79 -0.68 -12.66
N GLY A 62 2.00 -1.09 -12.32
CA GLY A 62 2.29 -2.12 -11.31
C GLY A 62 2.56 -1.53 -9.94
N THR A 63 2.19 -2.26 -8.89
CA THR A 63 2.36 -1.87 -7.49
C THR A 63 3.27 -2.83 -6.72
N GLY A 64 3.60 -2.49 -5.49
CA GLY A 64 4.36 -3.34 -4.55
C GLY A 64 3.55 -4.45 -3.88
N THR A 65 2.29 -4.68 -4.27
CA THR A 65 1.39 -5.66 -3.64
C THR A 65 0.64 -6.56 -4.63
N GLY A 66 1.18 -6.75 -5.84
CA GLY A 66 0.57 -7.59 -6.86
C GLY A 66 -0.59 -6.96 -7.62
N SER A 67 -0.98 -5.73 -7.32
CA SER A 67 -2.08 -5.06 -8.02
C SER A 67 -1.60 -4.37 -9.29
N LEU A 68 -2.37 -4.56 -10.37
CA LEU A 68 -2.25 -3.82 -11.63
C LEU A 68 -3.40 -2.82 -11.74
N PHE A 69 -3.09 -1.62 -12.18
CA PHE A 69 -4.06 -0.59 -12.54
C PHE A 69 -3.93 -0.27 -14.02
N GLU A 70 -5.02 0.20 -14.62
CA GLU A 70 -5.04 0.74 -15.97
C GLU A 70 -5.53 2.18 -15.98
N SER A 71 -5.07 2.94 -16.96
CA SER A 71 -5.58 4.26 -17.33
C SER A 71 -5.96 4.24 -18.80
N LEU A 72 -7.10 4.81 -19.14
CA LEU A 72 -7.60 4.93 -20.52
C LEU A 72 -7.53 6.38 -21.04
N ASP A 73 -6.94 7.28 -20.27
CA ASP A 73 -6.92 8.73 -20.50
C ASP A 73 -5.52 9.35 -20.34
N GLY A 74 -4.47 8.58 -20.66
CA GLY A 74 -3.08 9.06 -20.63
C GLY A 74 -2.52 9.24 -19.22
N GLY A 75 -3.03 8.50 -18.23
CA GLY A 75 -2.59 8.56 -16.84
C GLY A 75 -3.31 9.60 -16.00
N SER A 76 -4.37 10.24 -16.51
CA SER A 76 -5.15 11.23 -15.74
C SER A 76 -6.02 10.58 -14.68
N SER A 77 -6.58 9.40 -14.97
CA SER A 77 -7.31 8.58 -14.01
C SER A 77 -6.95 7.11 -14.14
N TRP A 78 -7.15 6.36 -13.05
CA TRP A 78 -6.76 4.95 -12.94
C TRP A 78 -7.90 4.12 -12.37
N SER A 79 -8.00 2.88 -12.82
CA SER A 79 -8.88 1.86 -12.25
C SER A 79 -8.12 0.57 -12.03
N ARG A 80 -8.51 -0.19 -10.99
CA ARG A 80 -7.90 -1.50 -10.72
C ARG A 80 -8.21 -2.44 -11.87
N PHE A 81 -7.17 -3.02 -12.47
CA PHE A 81 -7.26 -3.86 -13.64
C PHE A 81 -7.18 -5.35 -13.28
N ALA A 82 -6.18 -5.73 -12.50
CA ALA A 82 -5.97 -7.11 -12.07
C ALA A 82 -5.23 -7.17 -10.72
N HIS A 83 -5.20 -8.36 -10.14
CA HIS A 83 -4.32 -8.70 -9.03
C HIS A 83 -3.59 -9.99 -9.36
N LEU A 84 -2.26 -9.98 -9.26
CA LEU A 84 -1.38 -11.08 -9.62
C LEU A 84 -0.82 -11.74 -8.36
N GLY A 85 -0.80 -13.07 -8.35
CA GLY A 85 -0.43 -13.85 -7.18
C GLY A 85 -1.60 -14.10 -6.23
N THR A 86 -1.32 -14.79 -5.14
CA THR A 86 -2.32 -15.18 -4.11
C THR A 86 -2.25 -14.32 -2.85
N GLY A 87 -1.16 -13.58 -2.66
CA GLY A 87 -0.89 -12.69 -1.53
C GLY A 87 -0.84 -11.23 -1.94
N ASN A 88 -0.45 -10.36 -1.01
CA ASN A 88 -0.25 -8.93 -1.24
C ASN A 88 1.22 -8.53 -1.02
N ASP A 89 2.13 -9.40 -1.40
CA ASP A 89 3.57 -9.29 -1.16
C ASP A 89 4.41 -9.21 -2.45
N TYR A 90 3.77 -9.30 -3.62
CA TYR A 90 4.46 -9.22 -4.91
C TYR A 90 4.70 -7.80 -5.39
N VAL A 91 5.96 -7.46 -5.61
CA VAL A 91 6.38 -6.22 -6.28
C VAL A 91 6.40 -6.46 -7.78
N LEU A 92 5.64 -5.66 -8.53
CA LEU A 92 5.51 -5.74 -9.98
C LEU A 92 6.41 -4.69 -10.63
N ASP A 93 7.71 -4.99 -10.78
CA ASP A 93 8.70 -4.00 -11.25
C ASP A 93 8.76 -3.87 -12.78
N HIS A 94 8.29 -4.88 -13.53
CA HIS A 94 8.34 -4.82 -15.00
C HIS A 94 7.05 -5.32 -15.63
N ILE A 95 6.50 -4.51 -16.55
CA ILE A 95 5.39 -4.83 -17.42
C ILE A 95 5.93 -4.79 -18.86
N ALA A 96 5.90 -5.92 -19.56
CA ALA A 96 6.33 -6.03 -20.96
C ALA A 96 5.13 -6.40 -21.84
N ILE A 97 4.88 -5.63 -22.88
CA ILE A 97 3.77 -5.82 -23.81
C ILE A 97 4.36 -6.03 -25.21
N ASP A 98 3.97 -7.09 -25.88
CA ASP A 98 4.45 -7.39 -27.23
C ASP A 98 3.95 -6.33 -28.22
N PRO A 99 4.84 -5.54 -28.85
CA PRO A 99 4.42 -4.48 -29.76
C PRO A 99 3.77 -4.99 -31.05
N GLN A 100 3.99 -6.26 -31.42
CA GLN A 100 3.39 -6.89 -32.61
C GLN A 100 2.06 -7.59 -32.27
N ASN A 101 1.91 -8.05 -31.03
CA ASN A 101 0.70 -8.69 -30.53
C ASN A 101 0.39 -8.19 -29.12
N PRO A 102 -0.18 -7.01 -28.93
CA PRO A 102 -0.40 -6.42 -27.61
C PRO A 102 -1.42 -7.14 -26.70
N ASP A 103 -2.09 -8.18 -27.18
CA ASP A 103 -2.83 -9.10 -26.33
C ASP A 103 -1.90 -10.00 -25.49
N LEU A 104 -0.62 -10.10 -25.91
CA LEU A 104 0.40 -10.81 -25.18
C LEU A 104 1.15 -9.85 -24.25
N MET A 105 0.94 -10.05 -22.96
CA MET A 105 1.53 -9.25 -21.90
C MET A 105 2.26 -10.13 -20.89
N PHE A 106 3.33 -9.59 -20.31
CA PHE A 106 4.10 -10.24 -19.25
C PHE A 106 4.31 -9.29 -18.09
N VAL A 107 4.28 -9.82 -16.88
CA VAL A 107 4.61 -9.09 -15.66
C VAL A 107 5.56 -9.92 -14.82
N SER A 108 6.69 -9.36 -14.44
CA SER A 108 7.60 -9.99 -13.49
C SER A 108 7.31 -9.55 -12.06
N ALA A 109 7.51 -10.47 -11.13
CA ALA A 109 7.28 -10.24 -9.72
C ALA A 109 8.36 -10.86 -8.83
N TRP A 110 8.58 -10.22 -7.68
CA TRP A 110 9.34 -10.78 -6.56
C TRP A 110 8.60 -10.46 -5.24
N SER A 111 8.78 -11.31 -4.23
CA SER A 111 8.09 -11.18 -2.95
C SER A 111 8.89 -10.37 -1.95
N VAL A 112 8.23 -9.47 -1.20
CA VAL A 112 8.82 -8.75 -0.07
C VAL A 112 8.85 -9.58 1.22
N GLU A 113 8.04 -10.63 1.32
CA GLU A 113 8.01 -11.54 2.47
C GLU A 113 9.09 -12.63 2.37
N ASP A 114 9.34 -13.10 1.14
CA ASP A 114 10.45 -14.02 0.82
C ASP A 114 11.20 -13.50 -0.41
N GLU A 115 12.31 -12.82 -0.17
CA GLU A 115 13.11 -12.18 -1.23
C GLU A 115 13.58 -13.15 -2.31
N LYS A 116 13.55 -14.46 -2.06
CA LYS A 116 13.92 -15.50 -3.05
C LYS A 116 12.74 -15.96 -3.88
N ALA A 117 11.51 -15.66 -3.46
CA ALA A 117 10.29 -16.04 -4.17
C ALA A 117 9.85 -14.96 -5.16
N GLY A 118 9.14 -15.39 -6.19
CA GLY A 118 8.55 -14.54 -7.21
C GLY A 118 8.02 -15.35 -8.37
N ASP A 119 7.57 -14.67 -9.41
CA ASP A 119 6.92 -15.29 -10.56
C ASP A 119 7.07 -14.44 -11.84
N VAL A 120 6.78 -15.06 -12.97
CA VAL A 120 6.41 -14.35 -14.20
C VAL A 120 4.98 -14.71 -14.55
N PHE A 121 4.16 -13.69 -14.73
CA PHE A 121 2.78 -13.81 -15.17
C PHE A 121 2.67 -13.47 -16.65
N ARG A 122 1.78 -14.18 -17.36
CA ARG A 122 1.48 -13.94 -18.77
C ARG A 122 -0.02 -13.81 -18.98
N SER A 123 -0.41 -12.86 -19.82
CA SER A 123 -1.74 -12.78 -20.42
C SER A 123 -1.62 -12.97 -21.94
N ARG A 124 -2.65 -13.59 -22.55
CA ARG A 124 -2.79 -13.77 -24.00
C ARG A 124 -4.06 -13.10 -24.55
N ASP A 125 -4.73 -12.30 -23.72
CA ASP A 125 -6.03 -11.68 -24.02
C ASP A 125 -6.09 -10.19 -23.62
N GLY A 126 -4.93 -9.53 -23.60
CA GLY A 126 -4.81 -8.11 -23.26
C GLY A 126 -5.00 -7.85 -21.75
N GLY A 127 -4.62 -8.81 -20.90
CA GLY A 127 -4.65 -8.67 -19.44
C GLY A 127 -5.97 -9.07 -18.78
N LYS A 128 -6.95 -9.59 -19.51
CA LYS A 128 -8.24 -10.02 -18.94
C LYS A 128 -8.10 -11.27 -18.09
N THR A 129 -7.21 -12.18 -18.50
CA THR A 129 -6.83 -13.37 -17.73
C THR A 129 -5.32 -13.50 -17.64
N TRP A 130 -4.83 -14.09 -16.57
CA TRP A 130 -3.41 -14.23 -16.28
C TRP A 130 -3.09 -15.67 -15.87
N GLU A 131 -1.97 -16.17 -16.35
CA GLU A 131 -1.38 -17.45 -15.96
C GLU A 131 0.01 -17.24 -15.34
N THR A 132 0.33 -17.99 -14.30
CA THR A 132 1.70 -18.08 -13.76
C THR A 132 2.52 -19.02 -14.64
N LEU A 133 3.67 -18.57 -15.12
CA LEU A 133 4.54 -19.40 -15.97
C LEU A 133 5.28 -20.43 -15.11
N ALA A 134 4.92 -21.70 -15.22
CA ALA A 134 5.48 -22.80 -14.42
C ALA A 134 7.02 -22.88 -14.41
N PRO A 135 7.75 -22.64 -15.52
CA PRO A 135 9.22 -22.65 -15.51
C PRO A 135 9.85 -21.51 -14.68
N MET A 136 9.10 -20.44 -14.44
CA MET A 136 9.56 -19.26 -13.69
C MET A 136 8.91 -19.16 -12.30
N HIS A 137 8.07 -20.14 -11.94
CA HIS A 137 7.42 -20.17 -10.62
C HIS A 137 8.44 -20.31 -9.50
N GLY A 138 8.30 -19.48 -8.48
CA GLY A 138 9.21 -19.41 -7.33
C GLY A 138 10.54 -18.69 -7.63
N LYS A 139 10.68 -18.02 -8.79
CA LYS A 139 11.86 -17.23 -9.13
C LYS A 139 11.65 -15.76 -8.79
N SER A 140 12.54 -15.19 -8.00
CA SER A 140 12.55 -13.75 -7.70
C SER A 140 13.03 -12.96 -8.91
N VAL A 141 12.09 -12.58 -9.81
CA VAL A 141 12.40 -11.93 -11.09
C VAL A 141 12.34 -10.42 -10.92
N ARG A 142 13.52 -9.79 -10.88
CA ARG A 142 13.68 -8.34 -10.63
C ARG A 142 13.86 -7.51 -11.90
N ALA A 143 14.14 -8.16 -13.03
CA ALA A 143 14.25 -7.50 -14.31
C ALA A 143 13.71 -8.39 -15.43
N MET A 144 13.02 -7.81 -16.39
CA MET A 144 12.51 -8.53 -17.56
C MET A 144 12.35 -7.60 -18.75
N THR A 145 12.68 -8.08 -19.94
CA THR A 145 12.50 -7.33 -21.18
C THR A 145 12.19 -8.22 -22.35
N LEU A 146 11.45 -7.69 -23.33
CA LEU A 146 11.28 -8.24 -24.68
C LEU A 146 12.40 -7.73 -25.57
N ALA A 147 12.94 -8.58 -26.43
CA ALA A 147 13.88 -8.14 -27.45
C ALA A 147 13.15 -7.30 -28.51
N VAL A 148 13.67 -6.12 -28.83
CA VAL A 148 13.05 -5.22 -29.81
C VAL A 148 13.06 -5.82 -31.22
N SER A 149 14.12 -6.57 -31.57
CA SER A 149 14.29 -7.20 -32.86
C SER A 149 13.46 -8.48 -33.05
N ASP A 150 13.05 -9.15 -31.96
CA ASP A 150 12.20 -10.33 -31.97
C ASP A 150 11.38 -10.42 -30.68
N SER A 151 10.13 -10.04 -30.73
CA SER A 151 9.23 -9.99 -29.56
C SER A 151 8.87 -11.35 -28.95
N LYS A 152 9.24 -12.47 -29.61
CA LYS A 152 9.15 -13.82 -29.02
C LYS A 152 10.26 -14.10 -28.01
N VAL A 153 11.33 -13.32 -28.07
CA VAL A 153 12.47 -13.47 -27.16
C VAL A 153 12.27 -12.60 -25.92
N LEU A 154 12.11 -13.27 -24.77
CA LEU A 154 12.13 -12.63 -23.46
C LEU A 154 13.43 -12.98 -22.74
N THR A 155 13.96 -12.02 -22.02
CA THR A 155 15.08 -12.24 -21.09
C THR A 155 14.68 -11.74 -19.72
N ALA A 156 14.91 -12.55 -18.69
CA ALA A 156 14.58 -12.28 -17.31
C ALA A 156 15.81 -12.44 -16.40
N GLY A 157 16.00 -11.49 -15.52
CA GLY A 157 17.00 -11.52 -14.47
C GLY A 157 16.35 -11.87 -13.14
N ALA A 158 16.84 -12.95 -12.53
CA ALA A 158 16.42 -13.39 -11.21
C ALA A 158 17.60 -13.44 -10.25
N LEU A 159 17.32 -13.63 -8.95
CA LEU A 159 18.40 -13.71 -7.94
C LEU A 159 19.33 -14.90 -8.17
N ASP A 160 18.88 -15.94 -8.86
CA ASP A 160 19.66 -17.14 -9.16
C ASP A 160 20.25 -17.18 -10.58
N GLY A 161 20.11 -16.11 -11.38
CA GLY A 161 20.74 -15.99 -12.68
C GLY A 161 19.88 -15.37 -13.77
N VAL A 162 20.28 -15.57 -15.02
CA VAL A 162 19.60 -15.04 -16.22
C VAL A 162 18.88 -16.15 -16.95
N TYR A 163 17.61 -15.90 -17.27
CA TYR A 163 16.72 -16.82 -17.99
C TYR A 163 16.29 -16.24 -19.33
N ARG A 164 16.08 -17.09 -20.31
CA ARG A 164 15.66 -16.68 -21.64
C ARG A 164 14.59 -17.61 -22.21
N SER A 165 13.55 -17.01 -22.77
CA SER A 165 12.58 -17.69 -23.63
C SER A 165 12.75 -17.23 -25.07
N LYS A 166 12.49 -18.15 -26.05
CA LYS A 166 12.49 -17.85 -27.49
C LYS A 166 11.13 -18.12 -28.15
N ASP A 167 10.12 -18.40 -27.32
CA ASP A 167 8.79 -18.84 -27.73
C ASP A 167 7.67 -18.14 -26.94
N SER A 168 7.87 -16.87 -26.66
CA SER A 168 6.89 -16.04 -25.92
C SER A 168 6.54 -16.60 -24.53
N GLY A 169 7.55 -17.13 -23.83
CA GLY A 169 7.44 -17.60 -22.46
C GLY A 169 6.91 -19.03 -22.29
N ASP A 170 6.73 -19.81 -23.38
CA ASP A 170 6.27 -21.19 -23.25
C ASP A 170 7.38 -22.08 -22.66
N THR A 171 8.63 -21.88 -23.07
CA THR A 171 9.81 -22.53 -22.50
C THR A 171 10.85 -21.50 -22.06
N TRP A 172 11.63 -21.86 -21.04
CA TRP A 172 12.70 -21.02 -20.49
C TRP A 172 13.99 -21.81 -20.32
N GLU A 173 15.09 -21.19 -20.70
CA GLU A 173 16.44 -21.69 -20.53
C GLU A 173 17.19 -20.83 -19.52
N HIS A 174 17.89 -21.46 -18.57
CA HIS A 174 18.85 -20.78 -17.72
C HIS A 174 20.14 -20.57 -18.50
N ILE A 175 20.38 -19.36 -18.99
CA ILE A 175 21.49 -19.03 -19.89
C ILE A 175 22.77 -18.58 -19.19
N SER A 176 22.81 -18.63 -17.85
CA SER A 176 23.99 -18.28 -17.06
C SER A 176 24.46 -19.38 -16.07
N PRO A 177 24.23 -20.70 -16.34
CA PRO A 177 24.47 -21.72 -15.31
C PRO A 177 25.98 -21.97 -15.06
N ALA A 178 26.83 -21.66 -16.00
CA ALA A 178 28.29 -21.83 -15.89
C ALA A 178 29.00 -20.57 -15.40
N ALA A 179 28.32 -19.42 -15.39
CA ALA A 179 28.83 -18.16 -14.85
C ALA A 179 28.29 -17.96 -13.43
N ASP A 180 29.10 -17.41 -12.53
CA ASP A 180 28.65 -17.09 -11.17
C ASP A 180 27.84 -15.78 -11.15
N ILE A 181 26.78 -15.72 -11.98
CA ILE A 181 25.87 -14.60 -12.11
C ILE A 181 24.71 -14.82 -11.16
N LYS A 182 24.59 -13.98 -10.14
CA LYS A 182 23.53 -13.98 -9.12
C LYS A 182 23.07 -12.55 -8.87
N ASP A 183 21.95 -12.44 -8.15
CA ASP A 183 21.43 -11.17 -7.69
C ASP A 183 21.25 -10.17 -8.85
N VAL A 184 20.57 -10.64 -9.92
CA VAL A 184 20.37 -9.86 -11.16
C VAL A 184 19.27 -8.82 -10.91
N GLU A 185 19.65 -7.53 -10.95
CA GLU A 185 18.74 -6.40 -10.75
C GLU A 185 18.33 -5.71 -12.06
N SER A 186 19.09 -5.89 -13.13
CA SER A 186 18.74 -5.30 -14.43
C SER A 186 19.15 -6.17 -15.61
N ILE A 187 18.35 -6.12 -16.67
CA ILE A 187 18.59 -6.78 -17.96
C ILE A 187 18.42 -5.75 -19.07
N ALA A 188 19.37 -5.70 -19.98
CA ALA A 188 19.23 -5.00 -21.25
C ALA A 188 19.61 -5.92 -22.41
N VAL A 189 18.81 -5.89 -23.49
CA VAL A 189 19.03 -6.67 -24.72
C VAL A 189 19.30 -5.69 -25.83
N ASP A 190 20.32 -5.98 -26.65
CA ASP A 190 20.66 -5.14 -27.79
C ASP A 190 19.45 -5.03 -28.76
N PRO A 191 19.07 -3.82 -29.17
CA PRO A 191 17.90 -3.61 -30.01
C PRO A 191 18.01 -4.25 -31.40
N LYS A 192 19.20 -4.57 -31.84
CA LYS A 192 19.47 -5.16 -33.16
C LYS A 192 19.78 -6.65 -33.13
N ASP A 193 20.39 -7.14 -32.04
CA ASP A 193 20.78 -8.55 -31.88
C ASP A 193 20.31 -9.10 -30.51
N PRO A 194 19.29 -9.96 -30.48
CA PRO A 194 18.77 -10.51 -29.24
C PRO A 194 19.75 -11.48 -28.55
N ASN A 195 20.89 -11.81 -29.13
CA ASN A 195 21.93 -12.62 -28.50
C ASN A 195 22.90 -11.79 -27.65
N VAL A 196 22.91 -10.47 -27.83
CA VAL A 196 23.70 -9.56 -27.00
C VAL A 196 22.88 -9.12 -25.81
N VAL A 197 23.25 -9.61 -24.61
CA VAL A 197 22.54 -9.36 -23.36
C VAL A 197 23.50 -8.83 -22.32
N TYR A 198 23.04 -7.80 -21.59
CA TYR A 198 23.71 -7.22 -20.44
C TYR A 198 22.92 -7.55 -19.17
N ALA A 199 23.62 -7.95 -18.13
CA ALA A 199 23.05 -8.21 -16.81
C ALA A 199 23.76 -7.36 -15.75
N GLY A 200 23.00 -6.50 -15.04
CA GLY A 200 23.46 -5.79 -13.87
C GLY A 200 23.16 -6.58 -12.62
N THR A 201 24.15 -6.76 -11.76
CA THR A 201 24.03 -7.55 -10.53
C THR A 201 24.43 -6.74 -9.30
N TRP A 202 24.24 -7.30 -8.10
CA TRP A 202 24.77 -6.70 -6.88
C TRP A 202 26.31 -6.72 -6.86
N HIS A 203 26.93 -7.32 -7.87
CA HIS A 203 28.37 -7.42 -7.99
C HIS A 203 28.81 -7.27 -9.44
N LEU A 204 28.92 -6.02 -9.91
CA LEU A 204 29.31 -5.64 -11.25
C LEU A 204 28.26 -5.95 -12.34
N ALA A 205 28.65 -5.70 -13.57
CA ALA A 205 27.87 -5.97 -14.76
C ALA A 205 28.52 -7.06 -15.61
N TRP A 206 27.68 -7.83 -16.26
CA TRP A 206 28.05 -8.93 -17.16
C TRP A 206 27.49 -8.70 -18.56
N LYS A 207 28.16 -9.28 -19.56
CA LYS A 207 27.73 -9.25 -20.94
C LYS A 207 27.94 -10.60 -21.60
N THR A 208 27.01 -10.99 -22.47
CA THR A 208 27.16 -12.05 -23.46
C THR A 208 26.93 -11.49 -24.85
N ASN A 209 27.62 -12.05 -25.85
CA ASN A 209 27.45 -11.76 -27.29
C ASN A 209 26.92 -12.95 -28.07
N ASP A 210 26.64 -14.07 -27.43
CA ASP A 210 26.29 -15.35 -28.05
C ASP A 210 25.05 -16.01 -27.42
N GLY A 211 24.19 -15.21 -26.83
CA GLY A 211 22.93 -15.69 -26.26
C GLY A 211 23.07 -16.43 -24.94
N GLY A 212 24.17 -16.19 -24.21
CA GLY A 212 24.40 -16.74 -22.87
C GLY A 212 25.34 -17.96 -22.85
N VAL A 213 25.92 -18.36 -23.97
CA VAL A 213 26.91 -19.44 -24.00
C VAL A 213 28.19 -19.03 -23.25
N ASN A 214 28.64 -17.80 -23.50
CA ASN A 214 29.79 -17.22 -22.81
C ASN A 214 29.41 -15.86 -22.19
N TRP A 215 29.82 -15.64 -20.95
CA TRP A 215 29.66 -14.40 -20.24
C TRP A 215 31.01 -13.84 -19.78
N HIS A 216 31.13 -12.52 -19.79
CA HIS A 216 32.33 -11.82 -19.28
C HIS A 216 31.92 -10.55 -18.53
N HIS A 217 32.75 -10.15 -17.60
CA HIS A 217 32.58 -8.89 -16.86
C HIS A 217 32.83 -7.68 -17.76
N ILE A 218 31.99 -6.66 -17.60
CA ILE A 218 32.13 -5.36 -18.27
C ILE A 218 32.32 -4.24 -17.24
N ASN A 219 33.41 -4.28 -16.49
CA ASN A 219 33.66 -3.39 -15.36
C ASN A 219 34.79 -2.39 -15.60
N LYS A 220 35.45 -2.40 -16.75
CA LYS A 220 36.59 -1.50 -17.02
C LYS A 220 36.15 -0.04 -16.93
N GLY A 221 36.74 0.72 -15.97
CA GLY A 221 36.39 2.11 -15.70
C GLY A 221 35.26 2.30 -14.68
N MET A 222 34.63 1.25 -14.20
CA MET A 222 33.77 1.27 -13.02
C MET A 222 34.58 1.07 -11.74
N ILE A 223 34.05 1.52 -10.61
CA ILE A 223 34.61 1.19 -9.32
C ILE A 223 34.36 -0.29 -9.04
N GLU A 224 35.40 -1.01 -8.61
CA GLU A 224 35.27 -2.41 -8.19
C GLU A 224 34.17 -2.58 -7.14
N ASP A 225 33.49 -3.73 -7.20
CA ASP A 225 32.45 -4.10 -6.23
C ASP A 225 31.21 -3.18 -6.23
N SER A 226 30.85 -2.67 -7.39
CA SER A 226 29.66 -1.81 -7.54
C SER A 226 28.41 -2.63 -7.89
N ASP A 227 27.36 -2.53 -7.07
CA ASP A 227 26.02 -2.99 -7.43
C ASP A 227 25.51 -2.21 -8.67
N VAL A 228 24.98 -2.89 -9.66
CA VAL A 228 24.45 -2.28 -10.89
C VAL A 228 22.93 -2.46 -10.98
N PHE A 229 22.21 -1.37 -10.77
CA PHE A 229 20.74 -1.36 -10.63
C PHE A 229 19.98 -1.21 -11.95
N SER A 230 20.58 -0.57 -12.97
CA SER A 230 19.93 -0.37 -14.26
C SER A 230 20.97 -0.24 -15.37
N ILE A 231 20.73 -0.93 -16.47
CA ILE A 231 21.50 -0.80 -17.71
C ILE A 231 20.53 -0.49 -18.83
N ILE A 232 20.88 0.48 -19.68
CA ILE A 232 20.17 0.77 -20.94
C ILE A 232 21.16 0.87 -22.09
N ILE A 233 20.69 0.47 -23.28
CA ILE A 233 21.40 0.57 -24.54
C ILE A 233 20.72 1.63 -25.40
N ASP A 234 21.49 2.52 -26.03
CA ASP A 234 20.94 3.50 -26.95
C ASP A 234 20.24 2.79 -28.11
N SER A 235 18.96 3.07 -28.31
CA SER A 235 18.11 2.40 -29.30
C SER A 235 18.56 2.66 -30.75
N THR A 236 19.34 3.69 -31.00
CA THR A 236 19.84 4.06 -32.35
C THR A 236 21.28 3.64 -32.57
N ASN A 237 22.09 3.61 -31.50
CA ASN A 237 23.51 3.26 -31.54
C ASN A 237 23.90 2.33 -30.37
N PRO A 238 23.89 0.98 -30.55
CA PRO A 238 24.19 0.01 -29.50
C PRO A 238 25.60 0.12 -28.87
N GLU A 239 26.54 0.84 -29.51
CA GLU A 239 27.84 1.13 -28.90
C GLU A 239 27.69 2.02 -27.63
N VAL A 240 26.60 2.77 -27.54
CA VAL A 240 26.34 3.66 -26.38
C VAL A 240 25.50 2.92 -25.34
N VAL A 241 26.10 2.71 -24.16
CA VAL A 241 25.48 2.03 -23.02
C VAL A 241 25.58 2.94 -21.80
N TYR A 242 24.49 3.02 -21.04
CA TYR A 242 24.49 3.66 -19.73
C TYR A 242 24.24 2.59 -18.66
N ALA A 243 24.98 2.70 -17.54
CA ALA A 243 24.80 1.83 -16.39
C ALA A 243 24.73 2.67 -15.11
N SER A 244 23.75 2.40 -14.26
CA SER A 244 23.68 2.99 -12.92
C SER A 244 24.22 2.01 -11.90
N ALA A 245 25.12 2.48 -11.06
CA ALA A 245 25.71 1.69 -10.00
C ALA A 245 25.62 2.40 -8.64
N CYS A 246 25.85 1.68 -7.54
CA CYS A 246 25.91 2.28 -6.21
C CYS A 246 26.99 3.37 -6.12
N SER A 247 27.97 3.36 -7.01
CA SER A 247 29.06 4.33 -7.11
C SER A 247 28.73 5.53 -8.02
N GLY A 248 27.63 5.52 -8.76
CA GLY A 248 27.16 6.57 -9.66
C GLY A 248 26.68 6.05 -11.02
N ILE A 249 26.44 6.96 -11.96
CA ILE A 249 26.09 6.60 -13.33
C ILE A 249 27.36 6.59 -14.21
N TYR A 250 27.41 5.63 -15.11
CA TYR A 250 28.49 5.42 -16.05
C TYR A 250 27.95 5.41 -17.47
N SER A 251 28.76 5.85 -18.43
CA SER A 251 28.48 5.78 -19.87
C SER A 251 29.63 5.09 -20.59
N SER A 252 29.30 4.28 -21.60
CA SER A 252 30.21 3.66 -22.54
C SER A 252 29.88 4.14 -23.96
N ASP A 253 30.87 4.24 -24.81
CA ASP A 253 30.77 4.43 -26.28
C ASP A 253 31.46 3.30 -27.03
N SER A 254 31.62 2.15 -26.37
CA SER A 254 32.26 0.94 -26.87
C SER A 254 31.48 -0.33 -26.49
N ALA A 255 30.15 -0.27 -26.56
CA ALA A 255 29.26 -1.40 -26.22
C ALA A 255 29.55 -2.04 -24.84
N GLY A 256 29.93 -1.21 -23.85
CA GLY A 256 30.23 -1.67 -22.50
C GLY A 256 31.66 -2.18 -22.26
N GLU A 257 32.54 -2.18 -23.27
CA GLU A 257 33.92 -2.63 -23.11
C GLU A 257 34.74 -1.70 -22.19
N SER A 258 34.35 -0.44 -22.11
CA SER A 258 34.89 0.51 -21.12
C SER A 258 33.88 1.58 -20.77
N PHE A 259 33.86 1.95 -19.51
CA PHE A 259 32.96 2.94 -18.95
C PHE A 259 33.70 4.18 -18.43
N ARG A 260 33.04 5.31 -18.45
CA ARG A 260 33.45 6.53 -17.78
C ARG A 260 32.32 7.01 -16.86
N LYS A 261 32.67 7.44 -15.65
CA LYS A 261 31.71 8.01 -14.71
C LYS A 261 31.22 9.35 -15.21
N VAL A 262 29.89 9.53 -15.25
CA VAL A 262 29.29 10.81 -15.60
C VAL A 262 29.48 11.85 -14.49
N GLN A 263 29.44 13.13 -14.86
CA GLN A 263 29.65 14.25 -13.95
C GLN A 263 28.32 14.94 -13.61
N GLY A 264 28.28 15.66 -12.48
CA GLY A 264 27.15 16.53 -12.11
C GLY A 264 26.14 15.91 -11.15
N MET A 265 26.26 14.61 -10.81
CA MET A 265 25.42 13.98 -9.79
C MET A 265 26.17 13.90 -8.45
N PRO A 266 25.55 14.32 -7.33
CA PRO A 266 26.15 14.19 -6.01
C PRO A 266 26.17 12.71 -5.57
N PHE A 267 27.10 12.41 -4.66
CA PHE A 267 27.26 11.06 -4.09
C PHE A 267 25.99 10.55 -3.38
N SER A 268 25.17 11.44 -2.83
CA SER A 268 23.90 11.09 -2.17
C SER A 268 22.84 10.55 -3.14
N ALA A 269 22.78 11.04 -4.38
CA ALA A 269 21.82 10.63 -5.41
C ALA A 269 22.27 9.40 -6.21
N ARG A 270 23.16 8.58 -5.68
CA ARG A 270 23.81 7.47 -6.39
C ARG A 270 22.92 6.22 -6.57
N ARG A 271 21.89 6.02 -5.74
CA ARG A 271 20.97 4.89 -5.89
C ARG A 271 19.95 5.21 -6.98
N THR A 272 20.37 4.98 -8.22
CA THR A 272 19.51 5.15 -9.40
C THR A 272 18.81 3.84 -9.68
N ARG A 273 17.50 3.80 -9.47
CA ARG A 273 16.67 2.61 -9.67
C ARG A 273 16.40 2.33 -11.14
N VAL A 274 16.26 3.39 -11.94
CA VAL A 274 15.92 3.27 -13.36
C VAL A 274 16.67 4.31 -14.18
N LEU A 275 17.16 3.86 -15.34
CA LEU A 275 17.58 4.70 -16.45
C LEU A 275 16.56 4.58 -17.57
N LYS A 276 16.22 5.69 -18.24
CA LYS A 276 15.28 5.70 -19.36
C LYS A 276 15.73 6.70 -20.41
N GLN A 277 15.89 6.24 -21.63
CA GLN A 277 16.18 7.12 -22.77
C GLN A 277 14.89 7.66 -23.38
N ASP A 278 14.88 8.91 -23.81
CA ASP A 278 13.79 9.51 -24.57
C ASP A 278 13.73 8.83 -25.97
N PRO A 279 12.58 8.24 -26.36
CA PRO A 279 12.46 7.49 -27.61
C PRO A 279 12.60 8.35 -28.86
N ARG A 280 12.48 9.68 -28.76
CA ARG A 280 12.60 10.62 -29.89
C ARG A 280 13.93 11.33 -29.93
N ASN A 281 14.61 11.44 -28.78
CA ASN A 281 15.89 12.15 -28.68
C ASN A 281 16.85 11.37 -27.79
N PRO A 282 17.72 10.52 -28.38
CA PRO A 282 18.63 9.69 -27.60
C PRO A 282 19.66 10.48 -26.77
N LYS A 283 19.82 11.79 -26.98
CA LYS A 283 20.63 12.65 -26.11
C LYS A 283 19.98 12.95 -24.76
N ILE A 284 18.68 12.69 -24.65
CA ILE A 284 17.95 12.85 -23.38
C ILE A 284 17.89 11.49 -22.70
N VAL A 285 18.45 11.44 -21.48
CA VAL A 285 18.33 10.29 -20.58
C VAL A 285 17.86 10.76 -19.22
N TYR A 286 16.92 10.03 -18.66
CA TYR A 286 16.39 10.21 -17.32
C TYR A 286 17.00 9.18 -16.38
N ALA A 287 17.25 9.60 -15.14
CA ALA A 287 17.69 8.73 -14.05
C ALA A 287 16.75 8.94 -12.85
N GLY A 288 15.93 7.92 -12.57
CA GLY A 288 15.09 7.87 -11.40
C GLY A 288 15.88 7.41 -10.19
N THR A 289 15.98 8.27 -9.18
CA THR A 289 16.82 8.01 -8.00
C THR A 289 16.03 8.08 -6.70
N THR A 290 16.67 7.73 -5.59
CA THR A 290 16.13 7.94 -4.24
C THR A 290 16.11 9.41 -3.81
N GLU A 291 16.68 10.32 -4.61
CA GLU A 291 16.73 11.76 -4.39
C GLU A 291 16.21 12.55 -5.59
N GLY A 292 15.07 12.15 -6.12
CA GLY A 292 14.41 12.81 -7.24
C GLY A 292 14.80 12.26 -8.60
N LEU A 293 14.30 12.92 -9.63
CA LEU A 293 14.62 12.65 -11.02
C LEU A 293 15.84 13.48 -11.45
N TRP A 294 16.77 12.85 -12.13
CA TRP A 294 17.87 13.52 -12.82
C TRP A 294 17.72 13.37 -14.33
N LYS A 295 18.14 14.37 -15.07
CA LYS A 295 18.02 14.42 -16.53
C LYS A 295 19.30 14.94 -17.14
N THR A 296 19.75 14.30 -18.23
CA THR A 296 20.70 14.86 -19.18
C THR A 296 19.99 15.24 -20.48
N SER A 297 20.50 16.21 -21.21
CA SER A 297 20.03 16.59 -22.55
C SER A 297 21.19 16.65 -23.55
N ASP A 298 22.36 16.16 -23.16
CA ASP A 298 23.61 16.22 -23.93
C ASP A 298 24.36 14.89 -23.97
N ALA A 299 23.59 13.77 -23.98
CA ALA A 299 24.11 12.40 -24.01
C ALA A 299 25.01 12.09 -22.79
N GLY A 300 24.59 12.48 -21.60
CA GLY A 300 25.24 12.11 -20.35
C GLY A 300 26.44 12.98 -19.95
N LYS A 301 26.75 14.05 -20.69
CA LYS A 301 27.87 14.95 -20.35
C LYS A 301 27.56 15.78 -19.10
N THR A 302 26.33 16.29 -18.99
CA THR A 302 25.88 17.03 -17.81
C THR A 302 24.53 16.52 -17.34
N TRP A 303 24.33 16.51 -16.02
CA TRP A 303 23.09 16.07 -15.39
C TRP A 303 22.54 17.15 -14.48
N LYS A 304 21.22 17.32 -14.50
CA LYS A 304 20.49 18.26 -13.64
C LYS A 304 19.36 17.53 -12.93
N ARG A 305 19.15 17.85 -11.65
CA ARG A 305 17.99 17.37 -10.90
C ARG A 305 16.75 18.15 -11.32
N ASN A 306 15.68 17.41 -11.56
CA ASN A 306 14.36 17.92 -11.90
C ASN A 306 13.34 17.49 -10.85
N GLY A 307 12.46 18.41 -10.43
CA GLY A 307 11.42 18.12 -9.44
C GLY A 307 11.91 18.09 -7.98
N ASN A 308 11.11 17.48 -7.13
CA ASN A 308 11.33 17.43 -5.68
C ASN A 308 12.40 16.38 -5.30
N PRO A 309 13.44 16.73 -4.53
CA PRO A 309 14.47 15.80 -4.08
C PRO A 309 13.95 14.67 -3.16
N GLU A 310 12.84 14.90 -2.46
CA GLU A 310 12.24 13.88 -1.57
C GLU A 310 11.45 12.79 -2.34
N THR A 311 11.26 12.98 -3.65
CA THR A 311 10.56 12.00 -4.49
C THR A 311 11.49 10.84 -4.84
N VAL A 312 11.17 9.65 -4.38
CA VAL A 312 11.85 8.42 -4.81
C VAL A 312 11.20 7.93 -6.09
N VAL A 313 11.97 7.88 -7.18
CA VAL A 313 11.47 7.51 -8.51
C VAL A 313 11.79 6.04 -8.79
N ASN A 314 10.75 5.25 -9.03
CA ASN A 314 10.85 3.81 -9.32
C ASN A 314 10.89 3.54 -10.83
N ASP A 315 10.07 4.27 -11.62
CA ASP A 315 10.06 4.14 -13.08
C ASP A 315 9.80 5.49 -13.76
N VAL A 316 10.21 5.57 -15.03
CA VAL A 316 10.06 6.75 -15.89
C VAL A 316 9.44 6.30 -17.21
N LEU A 317 8.32 6.88 -17.60
CA LEU A 317 7.65 6.63 -18.86
C LEU A 317 7.57 7.91 -19.68
N VAL A 318 8.19 7.91 -20.87
CA VAL A 318 8.20 9.05 -21.80
C VAL A 318 7.26 8.74 -22.96
N ASP A 319 6.35 9.67 -23.28
CA ASP A 319 5.44 9.49 -24.41
C ASP A 319 6.21 9.50 -25.74
N PRO A 320 6.18 8.43 -26.53
CA PRO A 320 6.90 8.36 -27.80
C PRO A 320 6.34 9.32 -28.88
N ARG A 321 5.15 9.92 -28.66
CA ARG A 321 4.58 10.97 -29.53
C ARG A 321 5.09 12.36 -29.14
N ASN A 322 5.43 12.56 -27.85
CA ASN A 322 5.76 13.88 -27.33
C ASN A 322 6.70 13.78 -26.11
N SER A 323 7.99 14.04 -26.31
CA SER A 323 9.04 14.04 -25.26
C SER A 323 8.77 15.00 -24.08
N LYS A 324 7.77 15.87 -24.17
CA LYS A 324 7.36 16.73 -23.05
C LYS A 324 6.45 16.02 -22.06
N GLN A 325 5.78 14.97 -22.50
CA GLN A 325 4.92 14.13 -21.66
C GLN A 325 5.76 13.09 -20.96
N VAL A 326 5.88 13.19 -19.64
CA VAL A 326 6.67 12.26 -18.82
C VAL A 326 5.86 11.88 -17.59
N LEU A 327 5.70 10.59 -17.35
CA LEU A 327 5.13 10.05 -16.13
C LEU A 327 6.23 9.42 -15.28
N LEU A 328 6.13 9.59 -13.97
CA LEU A 328 6.99 8.91 -13.01
C LEU A 328 6.14 8.04 -12.09
N ALA A 329 6.54 6.77 -11.95
CA ALA A 329 6.10 5.93 -10.84
C ALA A 329 6.99 6.22 -9.64
N THR A 330 6.39 6.45 -8.46
CA THR A 330 7.11 6.87 -7.27
C THR A 330 6.77 6.03 -6.04
N ASP A 331 7.67 6.00 -5.08
CA ASP A 331 7.57 5.15 -3.88
C ASP A 331 6.38 5.53 -2.97
N ARG A 332 5.94 6.80 -2.94
CA ARG A 332 4.89 7.26 -1.99
C ARG A 332 3.95 8.31 -2.56
N SER A 333 4.37 9.01 -3.61
CA SER A 333 3.54 10.05 -4.23
C SER A 333 2.56 9.48 -5.27
N GLY A 334 2.66 8.18 -5.58
CA GLY A 334 1.94 7.55 -6.69
C GLY A 334 2.56 7.90 -8.04
N VAL A 335 1.70 8.16 -9.01
CA VAL A 335 2.08 8.63 -10.33
C VAL A 335 2.08 10.15 -10.35
N ILE A 336 3.16 10.75 -10.86
CA ILE A 336 3.25 12.18 -11.12
C ILE A 336 3.54 12.43 -12.59
N ALA A 337 2.90 13.45 -13.17
CA ALA A 337 2.94 13.78 -14.59
C ALA A 337 3.62 15.12 -14.84
N SER A 338 4.35 15.20 -15.94
CA SER A 338 4.94 16.43 -16.50
C SER A 338 4.47 16.62 -17.93
N ASP A 339 4.14 17.86 -18.29
CA ASP A 339 3.77 18.29 -19.64
C ASP A 339 4.84 19.18 -20.29
N ASP A 340 5.97 19.39 -19.61
CA ASP A 340 7.02 20.35 -20.00
C ASP A 340 8.42 19.70 -20.11
N GLY A 341 8.49 18.37 -20.24
CA GLY A 341 9.74 17.62 -20.36
C GLY A 341 10.44 17.42 -19.02
N ALA A 342 9.67 17.17 -17.99
CA ALA A 342 10.12 16.90 -16.62
C ALA A 342 10.72 18.14 -15.90
N GLN A 343 10.30 19.35 -16.25
CA GLN A 343 10.71 20.56 -15.50
C GLN A 343 9.80 20.75 -14.27
N THR A 344 8.48 20.58 -14.44
CA THR A 344 7.49 20.61 -13.36
C THR A 344 6.65 19.35 -13.36
N PHE A 345 6.11 19.00 -12.17
CA PHE A 345 5.28 17.81 -11.99
C PHE A 345 3.99 18.14 -11.24
N ARG A 346 2.93 17.42 -11.59
CA ARG A 346 1.64 17.42 -10.90
C ARG A 346 1.24 15.99 -10.52
N PRO A 347 0.47 15.79 -9.45
CA PRO A 347 -0.13 14.47 -9.16
C PRO A 347 -1.00 13.99 -10.33
N SER A 348 -0.97 12.69 -10.59
CA SER A 348 -1.74 12.00 -11.65
C SER A 348 -2.30 10.69 -11.10
N ASN A 349 -3.03 10.78 -9.98
CA ASN A 349 -3.40 9.65 -9.13
C ASN A 349 -4.91 9.42 -9.05
N HIS A 350 -5.74 10.15 -9.79
CA HIS A 350 -7.18 10.05 -9.62
C HIS A 350 -7.69 8.60 -9.80
N GLY A 351 -8.35 8.07 -8.78
CA GLY A 351 -8.83 6.67 -8.74
C GLY A 351 -7.74 5.62 -8.45
N TYR A 352 -6.48 6.01 -8.32
CA TYR A 352 -5.39 5.16 -7.85
C TYR A 352 -5.14 5.41 -6.37
N ALA A 353 -5.38 4.41 -5.54
CA ALA A 353 -5.02 4.43 -4.13
C ALA A 353 -4.22 3.18 -3.78
N HIS A 354 -3.01 3.38 -3.26
CA HIS A 354 -2.16 2.32 -2.74
C HIS A 354 -1.58 2.76 -1.40
N ARG A 355 -2.46 2.88 -0.39
CA ARG A 355 -2.14 3.44 0.93
C ARG A 355 -2.61 2.57 2.07
N TYR A 356 -1.80 2.46 3.12
CA TYR A 356 -2.16 1.78 4.35
C TYR A 356 -2.94 2.72 5.28
N VAL A 357 -4.25 2.53 5.36
CA VAL A 357 -5.14 3.32 6.22
C VAL A 357 -5.25 2.70 7.60
N THR A 358 -4.98 3.48 8.64
CA THR A 358 -4.96 3.05 10.05
C THR A 358 -6.18 3.48 10.84
N ALA A 359 -6.84 4.58 10.46
CA ALA A 359 -8.03 5.07 11.13
C ALA A 359 -8.97 5.75 10.13
N ILE A 360 -10.28 5.62 10.39
CA ILE A 360 -11.36 6.34 9.72
C ILE A 360 -12.15 7.06 10.80
N LEU A 361 -12.41 8.34 10.62
CA LEU A 361 -13.14 9.19 11.55
C LEU A 361 -14.16 10.04 10.79
N ALA A 362 -15.45 9.88 11.08
CA ALA A 362 -16.48 10.80 10.60
C ALA A 362 -16.41 12.11 11.38
N ASP A 363 -16.51 13.25 10.68
CA ASP A 363 -16.54 14.55 11.35
C ASP A 363 -17.86 14.72 12.13
N LYS A 364 -17.76 15.02 13.42
CA LYS A 364 -18.92 15.20 14.31
C LYS A 364 -19.72 16.47 13.99
N LYS A 365 -19.13 17.45 13.28
CA LYS A 365 -19.74 18.75 12.97
C LYS A 365 -20.17 18.88 11.51
N ASP A 366 -19.48 18.21 10.60
CA ASP A 366 -19.78 18.20 9.18
C ASP A 366 -19.96 16.75 8.72
N ALA A 367 -21.21 16.30 8.69
CA ALA A 367 -21.53 14.94 8.27
C ALA A 367 -21.05 14.62 6.83
N ASP A 368 -20.65 15.60 6.02
CA ASP A 368 -20.12 15.44 4.67
C ASP A 368 -18.62 15.11 4.63
N THR A 369 -17.95 15.21 5.78
CA THR A 369 -16.50 15.05 5.88
C THR A 369 -16.12 13.78 6.65
N ILE A 370 -15.14 13.04 6.12
CA ILE A 370 -14.41 12.01 6.86
C ILE A 370 -12.92 12.37 6.91
N PHE A 371 -12.27 11.98 7.99
CA PHE A 371 -10.82 12.02 8.12
C PHE A 371 -10.26 10.60 8.11
N VAL A 372 -9.09 10.42 7.51
CA VAL A 372 -8.37 9.16 7.54
C VAL A 372 -6.92 9.38 7.92
N ALA A 373 -6.34 8.38 8.57
CA ALA A 373 -4.92 8.33 8.90
C ALA A 373 -4.20 7.34 8.00
N VAL A 374 -3.01 7.72 7.55
CA VAL A 374 -2.16 6.93 6.65
C VAL A 374 -0.76 6.81 7.26
N VAL A 375 -0.19 5.61 7.16
CA VAL A 375 1.18 5.31 7.60
C VAL A 375 2.07 4.91 6.42
N ASN A 376 3.38 4.91 6.66
CA ASN A 376 4.46 4.51 5.75
C ASN A 376 4.73 5.46 4.57
N ASP A 377 3.99 6.54 4.44
CA ASP A 377 4.11 7.47 3.31
C ASP A 377 4.89 8.75 3.62
N ARG A 378 5.41 8.91 4.84
CA ARG A 378 6.17 10.09 5.29
C ARG A 378 5.42 11.40 4.97
N GLU A 379 6.06 12.33 4.25
CA GLU A 379 5.49 13.64 3.87
C GLU A 379 4.24 13.52 3.01
N TRP A 380 4.07 12.40 2.30
CA TRP A 380 2.92 12.11 1.44
C TRP A 380 1.77 11.42 2.17
N GLY A 381 1.98 11.06 3.45
CA GLY A 381 1.01 10.39 4.32
C GLY A 381 0.42 11.32 5.39
N GLY A 382 0.18 10.74 6.57
CA GLY A 382 -0.37 11.43 7.74
C GLY A 382 -1.89 11.47 7.74
N VAL A 383 -2.51 12.65 7.70
CA VAL A 383 -3.96 12.81 7.77
C VAL A 383 -4.53 13.40 6.49
N PHE A 384 -5.62 12.80 6.03
CA PHE A 384 -6.39 13.30 4.88
C PHE A 384 -7.84 13.56 5.30
N SER A 385 -8.47 14.53 4.68
CA SER A 385 -9.91 14.75 4.75
C SER A 385 -10.55 14.48 3.38
N TYR A 386 -11.69 13.82 3.37
CA TYR A 386 -12.52 13.64 2.19
C TYR A 386 -13.87 14.30 2.40
N ARG A 387 -14.32 15.05 1.41
CA ARG A 387 -15.64 15.64 1.38
C ARG A 387 -16.45 15.03 0.24
N ASP A 388 -17.56 14.37 0.57
CA ASP A 388 -18.37 13.61 -0.39
C ASP A 388 -19.04 14.52 -1.45
N SER A 389 -19.51 15.71 -1.05
CA SER A 389 -20.09 16.70 -1.96
C SER A 389 -19.12 17.19 -3.04
N GLY A 390 -17.83 17.25 -2.75
CA GLY A 390 -16.77 17.66 -3.68
C GLY A 390 -16.01 16.48 -4.30
N ARG A 391 -16.20 15.27 -3.81
CA ARG A 391 -15.44 14.05 -4.17
C ARG A 391 -13.93 14.30 -4.22
N HIS A 392 -13.44 15.01 -3.20
CA HIS A 392 -12.07 15.50 -3.18
C HIS A 392 -11.36 15.13 -1.88
N TRP A 393 -10.14 14.63 -2.00
CA TRP A 393 -9.23 14.42 -0.89
C TRP A 393 -8.30 15.62 -0.71
N GLU A 394 -8.11 16.03 0.52
CA GLU A 394 -7.15 17.06 0.90
C GLU A 394 -6.23 16.51 1.99
N GLN A 395 -4.92 16.61 1.77
CA GLN A 395 -3.94 16.24 2.78
C GLN A 395 -3.90 17.32 3.88
N LYS A 396 -4.14 16.92 5.12
CA LYS A 396 -4.16 17.77 6.32
C LYS A 396 -2.98 17.47 7.23
N SER A 397 -1.77 17.34 6.69
CA SER A 397 -0.60 16.84 7.42
C SER A 397 0.41 17.92 7.81
N THR A 398 0.17 19.19 7.50
CA THR A 398 1.08 20.30 7.85
C THR A 398 1.36 20.33 9.36
N GLY A 399 2.63 20.26 9.74
CA GLY A 399 3.06 20.23 11.15
C GLY A 399 3.29 18.81 11.71
N LEU A 400 2.87 17.75 11.02
CA LEU A 400 3.19 16.37 11.41
C LEU A 400 4.63 15.98 11.10
N GLY A 401 5.29 16.62 10.12
CA GLY A 401 6.69 16.37 9.77
C GLY A 401 6.94 14.92 9.33
N GLY A 402 6.10 14.40 8.43
CA GLY A 402 6.23 13.06 7.86
C GLY A 402 5.98 11.91 8.85
N ARG A 403 5.26 12.17 9.96
CA ARG A 403 4.96 11.14 10.97
C ARG A 403 3.84 10.21 10.49
N ASP A 404 4.00 8.95 10.82
CA ASP A 404 2.94 7.95 10.72
C ASP A 404 1.85 8.24 11.75
N VAL A 405 0.60 8.22 11.33
CA VAL A 405 -0.57 8.42 12.18
C VAL A 405 -1.32 7.11 12.36
N PHE A 406 -1.43 6.62 13.60
CA PHE A 406 -2.04 5.32 13.90
C PHE A 406 -3.48 5.42 14.35
N THR A 407 -3.86 6.54 14.95
CA THR A 407 -5.21 6.78 15.49
C THR A 407 -5.61 8.24 15.34
N LEU A 408 -6.90 8.45 15.11
CA LEU A 408 -7.53 9.77 15.01
C LEU A 408 -8.74 9.83 15.92
N GLN A 409 -8.90 10.94 16.63
CA GLN A 409 -10.08 11.25 17.42
C GLN A 409 -10.46 12.72 17.25
N GLN A 410 -11.72 13.04 17.57
CA GLN A 410 -12.22 14.41 17.54
C GLN A 410 -12.82 14.81 18.88
N ALA A 411 -12.36 15.93 19.40
CA ALA A 411 -12.91 16.56 20.59
C ALA A 411 -14.30 17.16 20.33
N SER A 412 -15.05 17.46 21.40
CA SER A 412 -16.37 18.11 21.31
C SER A 412 -16.30 19.51 20.68
N ASN A 413 -15.20 20.23 20.86
CA ASN A 413 -14.93 21.52 20.22
C ASN A 413 -14.59 21.43 18.72
N GLY A 414 -14.41 20.20 18.18
CA GLY A 414 -14.09 19.92 16.78
C GLY A 414 -12.59 19.80 16.49
N SER A 415 -11.71 19.98 17.49
CA SER A 415 -10.29 19.75 17.32
C SER A 415 -10.01 18.28 17.04
N LEU A 416 -9.10 18.00 16.09
CA LEU A 416 -8.63 16.65 15.79
C LEU A 416 -7.41 16.32 16.63
N ILE A 417 -7.32 15.08 17.06
CA ILE A 417 -6.18 14.54 17.81
C ILE A 417 -5.65 13.33 17.11
N ALA A 418 -4.33 13.30 16.90
CA ALA A 418 -3.62 12.23 16.22
C ALA A 418 -2.60 11.59 17.16
N GLY A 419 -2.66 10.25 17.28
CA GLY A 419 -1.60 9.45 17.85
C GLY A 419 -0.64 9.01 16.75
N THR A 420 0.66 9.29 16.93
CA THR A 420 1.67 9.08 15.90
C THR A 420 2.74 8.08 16.33
N ASN A 421 3.68 7.76 15.42
CA ASN A 421 4.87 6.98 15.76
C ASN A 421 5.77 7.69 16.79
N ARG A 422 5.52 9.00 17.05
CA ARG A 422 6.29 9.79 18.01
C ARG A 422 5.43 10.87 18.65
N GLY A 423 4.62 10.45 19.63
CA GLY A 423 3.78 11.33 20.45
C GLY A 423 2.41 11.65 19.86
N ILE A 424 1.75 12.61 20.52
CA ILE A 424 0.37 13.04 20.26
C ILE A 424 0.39 14.44 19.66
N PHE A 425 -0.45 14.66 18.65
CA PHE A 425 -0.61 15.95 17.98
C PHE A 425 -2.06 16.39 17.99
N ILE A 426 -2.29 17.70 18.05
CA ILE A 426 -3.60 18.33 17.99
C ILE A 426 -3.67 19.33 16.84
N LEU A 427 -4.79 19.29 16.11
CA LEU A 427 -5.17 20.29 15.13
C LEU A 427 -6.45 20.97 15.58
N ASP A 428 -6.37 22.27 15.90
CA ASP A 428 -7.54 23.06 16.26
C ASP A 428 -8.54 23.10 15.11
N HIS A 429 -9.82 23.21 15.40
CA HIS A 429 -10.88 23.23 14.37
C HIS A 429 -10.65 24.30 13.28
N ALA A 430 -10.10 25.44 13.62
CA ALA A 430 -9.72 26.49 12.67
C ALA A 430 -8.22 26.48 12.32
N GLY A 431 -7.48 25.50 12.83
CA GLY A 431 -6.02 25.42 12.70
C GLY A 431 -5.57 24.97 11.32
N LYS A 432 -4.42 25.49 10.87
CA LYS A 432 -3.80 25.13 9.60
C LYS A 432 -2.67 24.11 9.76
N ALA A 433 -2.21 23.88 11.00
CA ALA A 433 -1.07 23.00 11.27
C ALA A 433 -1.24 22.26 12.60
N TRP A 434 -0.82 21.00 12.59
CA TRP A 434 -0.74 20.18 13.77
C TRP A 434 0.34 20.69 14.73
N ARG A 435 0.04 20.62 16.02
CA ARG A 435 0.95 21.01 17.11
C ARG A 435 1.13 19.83 18.07
N PRO A 436 2.35 19.61 18.62
CA PRO A 436 2.56 18.56 19.60
C PRO A 436 1.77 18.83 20.89
N SER A 437 1.24 17.75 21.46
CA SER A 437 0.56 17.71 22.75
C SER A 437 1.15 16.58 23.60
N ASN A 438 2.45 16.68 23.90
CA ASN A 438 3.28 15.58 24.39
C ASN A 438 3.77 15.78 25.84
N THR A 439 3.34 16.83 26.54
CA THR A 439 3.84 17.13 27.88
C THR A 439 3.33 16.11 28.89
N ILE A 440 4.23 15.33 29.49
CA ILE A 440 3.94 14.44 30.60
C ILE A 440 4.25 15.18 31.92
N VAL A 441 3.26 15.21 32.81
CA VAL A 441 3.41 15.72 34.17
C VAL A 441 3.56 14.52 35.12
N LYS A 442 4.55 14.53 35.98
CA LYS A 442 4.66 13.53 37.05
C LYS A 442 3.74 13.91 38.20
N ASP A 443 3.02 12.94 38.77
CA ASP A 443 2.28 13.12 40.00
C ASP A 443 3.27 13.53 41.11
N GLU A 444 3.21 14.78 41.54
CA GLU A 444 3.78 15.14 42.84
C GLU A 444 2.77 14.76 43.92
N PRO A 445 3.19 14.10 44.99
CA PRO A 445 2.32 13.96 46.17
C PRO A 445 1.85 15.34 46.60
N PRO A 446 0.58 15.50 47.03
CA PRO A 446 0.01 16.81 47.38
C PRO A 446 0.93 17.54 48.34
N ALA A 447 1.42 18.70 47.92
CA ALA A 447 2.30 19.53 48.72
C ALA A 447 1.64 19.78 50.06
N ALA A 448 2.35 19.50 51.14
CA ALA A 448 1.88 19.79 52.50
C ALA A 448 1.35 21.24 52.58
N LYS A 449 0.13 21.43 53.09
CA LYS A 449 -0.53 22.75 53.12
C LYS A 449 0.44 23.81 53.66
N PRO A 450 0.74 24.88 52.90
CA PRO A 450 1.69 25.89 53.34
C PRO A 450 1.19 26.54 54.64
N LYS A 451 2.08 26.68 55.63
CA LYS A 451 1.83 27.44 56.83
C LYS A 451 1.41 28.87 56.43
N LYS A 452 0.31 29.35 57.00
CA LYS A 452 -0.27 30.68 56.73
C LYS A 452 0.81 31.76 56.80
N GLY A 453 1.14 32.40 55.67
CA GLY A 453 2.04 33.56 55.64
C GLY A 453 3.26 33.50 54.72
N THR A 454 3.58 32.38 54.11
CA THR A 454 4.74 32.30 53.19
C THR A 454 4.26 32.31 51.74
N LYS A 455 4.59 33.35 50.96
CA LYS A 455 4.53 33.30 49.48
C LYS A 455 5.61 32.35 49.01
N VAL A 456 5.26 31.08 48.85
CA VAL A 456 6.13 30.12 48.17
C VAL A 456 5.86 30.28 46.67
N ALA A 457 6.85 30.72 45.93
CA ALA A 457 6.80 30.64 44.46
C ALA A 457 6.60 29.17 44.07
N ALA A 458 5.55 28.89 43.27
CA ALA A 458 5.28 27.55 42.80
C ALA A 458 6.54 27.00 42.10
N LYS A 459 7.09 25.91 42.63
CA LYS A 459 8.18 25.20 41.95
C LYS A 459 7.66 24.70 40.60
N PRO A 460 8.42 24.83 39.51
CA PRO A 460 7.99 24.28 38.24
C PRO A 460 7.81 22.76 38.39
N VAL A 461 6.64 22.25 38.00
CA VAL A 461 6.32 20.82 38.01
C VAL A 461 7.26 20.14 37.02
N PRO A 462 8.03 19.11 37.43
CA PRO A 462 8.87 18.39 36.52
C PRO A 462 8.01 17.77 35.39
N HIS A 463 8.32 18.07 34.15
CA HIS A 463 7.65 17.49 33.00
C HIS A 463 8.67 16.85 32.05
N THR A 464 8.20 15.82 31.37
CA THR A 464 8.93 15.12 30.31
C THR A 464 8.06 15.12 29.04
N THR A 465 8.64 14.68 27.93
CA THR A 465 7.92 14.64 26.65
C THR A 465 7.59 13.19 26.29
N LEU A 466 6.34 12.95 25.88
CA LEU A 466 5.91 11.66 25.34
C LEU A 466 6.42 11.54 23.89
N GLU A 467 7.49 10.78 23.69
CA GLU A 467 8.08 10.53 22.38
C GLU A 467 7.90 9.08 21.91
N ALA A 468 7.00 8.35 22.53
CA ALA A 468 6.68 6.97 22.17
C ALA A 468 5.61 6.89 21.09
N LYS A 469 5.50 5.73 20.46
CA LYS A 469 4.40 5.42 19.56
C LYS A 469 3.09 5.37 20.34
N VAL A 470 2.08 6.04 19.79
CA VAL A 470 0.69 6.07 20.31
C VAL A 470 -0.17 5.22 19.39
N ASN A 471 -0.57 4.05 19.88
CA ASN A 471 -1.32 3.08 19.09
C ASN A 471 -2.81 3.43 19.02
N GLU A 472 -3.39 3.92 20.11
CA GLU A 472 -4.80 4.28 20.15
C GLU A 472 -5.06 5.41 21.15
N ILE A 473 -6.05 6.24 20.82
CA ILE A 473 -6.58 7.29 21.70
C ILE A 473 -8.08 7.07 21.82
N GLU A 474 -8.60 7.16 23.05
CA GLU A 474 -10.02 7.15 23.35
C GLU A 474 -10.43 8.45 24.02
N VAL A 475 -11.59 8.99 23.65
CA VAL A 475 -12.11 10.26 24.15
C VAL A 475 -13.40 10.02 24.87
N THR A 476 -13.40 10.27 26.17
CA THR A 476 -14.62 10.28 26.97
C THR A 476 -14.99 11.72 27.39
N PRO A 477 -16.22 11.98 27.84
CA PRO A 477 -16.59 13.29 28.33
C PRO A 477 -15.76 13.76 29.55
N GLN A 478 -15.19 12.82 30.30
CA GLN A 478 -14.44 13.09 31.52
C GLN A 478 -12.95 13.25 31.28
N ARG A 479 -12.39 12.47 30.36
CA ARG A 479 -10.94 12.43 30.11
C ARG A 479 -10.59 11.76 28.78
N TRP A 480 -9.34 11.88 28.43
CA TRP A 480 -8.72 11.24 27.28
C TRP A 480 -7.81 10.11 27.75
N LEU A 481 -7.78 9.03 27.02
CA LEU A 481 -6.94 7.87 27.27
C LEU A 481 -6.05 7.64 26.07
N ALA A 482 -4.78 7.27 26.29
CA ALA A 482 -3.84 6.93 25.22
C ALA A 482 -3.11 5.62 25.52
N ALA A 483 -3.24 4.66 24.64
CA ALA A 483 -2.48 3.42 24.64
C ALA A 483 -1.18 3.63 23.86
N THR A 484 -0.05 3.42 24.50
CA THR A 484 1.27 3.68 23.93
C THR A 484 2.22 2.50 24.16
N THR A 485 3.37 2.52 23.46
CA THR A 485 4.43 1.51 23.67
C THR A 485 5.17 1.65 25.00
N VAL A 486 4.89 2.69 25.79
CA VAL A 486 5.52 2.94 27.10
C VAL A 486 4.53 3.00 28.27
N GLY A 487 3.26 2.70 28.03
CA GLY A 487 2.24 2.65 29.05
C GLY A 487 0.88 3.20 28.60
N LEU A 488 -0.03 3.34 29.58
CA LEU A 488 -1.29 4.04 29.45
C LEU A 488 -1.15 5.44 30.01
N PHE A 489 -1.66 6.42 29.28
CA PHE A 489 -1.65 7.83 29.68
C PHE A 489 -3.06 8.40 29.67
N THR A 490 -3.32 9.34 30.56
CA THR A 490 -4.61 10.04 30.68
C THR A 490 -4.41 11.54 30.64
N SER A 491 -5.40 12.26 30.11
CA SER A 491 -5.46 13.71 30.15
C SER A 491 -6.88 14.16 30.54
N SER A 492 -7.00 15.05 31.53
CA SER A 492 -8.26 15.66 31.99
C SER A 492 -8.40 17.13 31.59
N ASN A 493 -7.42 17.70 30.88
CA ASN A 493 -7.32 19.11 30.56
C ASN A 493 -7.28 19.40 29.06
N GLU A 494 -8.10 18.71 28.30
CA GLU A 494 -8.18 18.88 26.84
C GLU A 494 -6.84 18.66 26.13
N VAL A 495 -6.15 17.57 26.50
CA VAL A 495 -4.85 17.13 25.95
C VAL A 495 -3.69 18.11 26.11
N LYS A 496 -3.75 19.03 27.06
CA LYS A 496 -2.62 19.94 27.33
C LYS A 496 -1.46 19.22 28.02
N THR A 497 -1.79 18.32 28.95
CA THR A 497 -0.81 17.50 29.66
C THR A 497 -1.32 16.07 29.83
N TRP A 498 -0.41 15.15 29.98
CA TRP A 498 -0.67 13.72 30.13
C TRP A 498 -0.04 13.22 31.44
N MET A 499 -0.72 12.27 32.08
CA MET A 499 -0.22 11.53 33.25
C MET A 499 -0.36 10.04 32.98
N GLY A 500 0.57 9.23 33.46
CA GLY A 500 0.51 7.78 33.32
C GLY A 500 1.86 7.12 33.16
N GLY A 501 1.83 5.87 32.78
CA GLY A 501 2.99 5.00 32.60
C GLY A 501 2.60 3.53 32.50
N PRO A 502 3.54 2.60 32.82
CA PRO A 502 3.23 1.17 32.85
C PRO A 502 2.10 0.82 33.81
N VAL A 503 1.23 -0.10 33.40
CA VAL A 503 0.11 -0.60 34.20
C VAL A 503 0.33 -2.09 34.48
N LEU A 504 0.30 -2.51 35.74
CA LEU A 504 0.57 -3.89 36.18
C LEU A 504 1.89 -4.45 35.60
N GLY A 505 2.92 -3.59 35.49
CA GLY A 505 4.21 -3.95 34.90
C GLY A 505 4.26 -4.04 33.38
N ARG A 506 3.16 -3.71 32.69
CA ARG A 506 3.04 -3.73 31.22
C ARG A 506 3.18 -2.32 30.66
N SER A 507 3.85 -2.20 29.52
CA SER A 507 4.09 -0.92 28.85
C SER A 507 3.56 -0.86 27.40
N ASP A 508 3.62 -1.95 26.65
CA ASP A 508 3.25 -1.96 25.22
C ASP A 508 1.75 -2.20 25.02
N PHE A 509 0.94 -1.14 25.17
CA PHE A 509 -0.49 -1.18 24.96
C PHE A 509 -0.83 -0.89 23.49
N VAL A 510 -1.64 -1.76 22.88
CA VAL A 510 -2.09 -1.66 21.48
C VAL A 510 -3.47 -1.05 21.33
N ALA A 511 -4.32 -1.13 22.37
CA ALA A 511 -5.68 -0.63 22.33
C ALA A 511 -6.15 -0.14 23.71
N VAL A 512 -7.06 0.83 23.71
CA VAL A 512 -7.79 1.31 24.90
C VAL A 512 -9.20 1.76 24.50
N ARG A 513 -10.22 1.36 25.28
CA ARG A 513 -11.62 1.75 25.09
C ARG A 513 -12.27 2.05 26.42
N SER A 514 -13.29 2.92 26.36
CA SER A 514 -14.11 3.25 27.52
C SER A 514 -15.54 3.58 27.11
N ASN A 515 -16.52 3.19 27.92
CA ASN A 515 -17.91 3.68 27.85
C ASN A 515 -18.21 4.70 28.95
N GLY A 516 -17.20 5.21 29.65
CA GLY A 516 -17.32 6.16 30.76
C GLY A 516 -17.41 5.51 32.15
N GLN A 517 -17.81 4.25 32.25
CA GLN A 517 -17.87 3.48 33.50
C GLN A 517 -16.77 2.39 33.54
N LEU A 518 -16.55 1.75 32.43
CA LEU A 518 -15.60 0.69 32.24
C LEU A 518 -14.49 1.15 31.32
N GLU A 519 -13.24 0.96 31.71
CA GLU A 519 -12.06 1.16 30.88
C GLU A 519 -11.38 -0.17 30.64
N VAL A 520 -11.06 -0.43 29.39
CA VAL A 520 -10.43 -1.66 28.94
C VAL A 520 -9.20 -1.31 28.11
N ALA A 521 -8.07 -1.88 28.44
CA ALA A 521 -6.85 -1.72 27.64
C ALA A 521 -6.22 -3.09 27.34
N ALA A 522 -5.53 -3.19 26.23
CA ALA A 522 -4.90 -4.44 25.84
C ALA A 522 -3.45 -4.22 25.36
N THR A 523 -2.58 -5.14 25.76
CA THR A 523 -1.34 -5.42 25.05
C THR A 523 -1.62 -6.37 23.86
N ARG A 524 -0.60 -6.85 23.17
CA ARG A 524 -0.81 -7.88 22.14
C ARG A 524 -1.28 -9.23 22.69
N LYS A 525 -1.13 -9.47 23.99
CA LYS A 525 -1.37 -10.78 24.61
C LYS A 525 -2.42 -10.78 25.70
N GLU A 526 -2.63 -9.65 26.34
CA GLU A 526 -3.35 -9.55 27.61
C GLU A 526 -4.32 -8.36 27.60
N VAL A 527 -5.40 -8.49 28.36
CA VAL A 527 -6.40 -7.46 28.56
C VAL A 527 -6.40 -7.06 30.04
N VAL A 528 -6.45 -5.77 30.33
CA VAL A 528 -6.62 -5.21 31.67
C VAL A 528 -7.85 -4.32 31.72
N ILE A 529 -8.53 -4.30 32.85
CA ILE A 529 -9.84 -3.67 33.04
C ILE A 529 -9.78 -2.80 34.29
N SER A 530 -10.40 -1.62 34.22
CA SER A 530 -10.64 -0.73 35.35
C SER A 530 -12.12 -0.37 35.40
N THR A 531 -12.69 -0.39 36.61
CA THR A 531 -14.09 0.04 36.91
C THR A 531 -14.15 1.28 37.77
N ASP A 532 -13.00 1.85 38.11
CA ASP A 532 -12.86 3.01 38.99
C ASP A 532 -12.20 4.22 38.29
N GLY A 533 -12.32 4.24 36.98
CA GLY A 533 -11.75 5.31 36.18
C GLY A 533 -10.22 5.26 36.09
N GLY A 534 -9.61 4.07 36.06
CA GLY A 534 -8.17 3.84 35.89
C GLY A 534 -7.36 4.06 37.18
N ALA A 535 -8.03 4.23 38.33
CA ALA A 535 -7.34 4.30 39.62
C ALA A 535 -6.73 2.94 39.96
N THR A 536 -7.46 1.85 39.68
CA THR A 536 -6.94 0.49 39.78
C THR A 536 -7.25 -0.30 38.52
N TRP A 537 -6.37 -1.22 38.17
CA TRP A 537 -6.48 -2.09 37.01
C TRP A 537 -6.41 -3.55 37.45
N GLN A 538 -7.20 -4.39 36.83
CA GLN A 538 -7.23 -5.83 37.04
C GLN A 538 -6.94 -6.56 35.75
N GLU A 539 -6.18 -7.66 35.85
CA GLU A 539 -5.91 -8.54 34.73
C GLU A 539 -7.09 -9.49 34.50
N THR A 540 -7.38 -9.78 33.24
CA THR A 540 -8.35 -10.77 32.85
C THR A 540 -7.74 -11.78 31.86
N THR A 541 -8.19 -13.03 31.92
CA THR A 541 -7.62 -14.12 31.11
C THR A 541 -8.56 -14.50 29.99
N LEU A 542 -8.12 -14.28 28.74
CA LEU A 542 -8.81 -14.78 27.56
C LEU A 542 -8.64 -16.30 27.39
N PRO A 543 -9.62 -17.00 26.82
CA PRO A 543 -9.51 -18.45 26.57
C PRO A 543 -8.40 -18.77 25.55
N GLY A 544 -7.45 -19.61 25.94
CA GLY A 544 -6.36 -20.09 25.09
C GLY A 544 -5.11 -19.18 25.10
N GLN A 545 -4.13 -19.52 24.29
CA GLN A 545 -2.93 -18.71 24.12
C GLN A 545 -3.20 -17.61 23.09
N ILE A 546 -3.17 -16.37 23.54
CA ILE A 546 -3.34 -15.19 22.69
C ILE A 546 -1.97 -14.54 22.47
N SER A 547 -1.67 -14.25 21.20
CA SER A 547 -0.40 -13.62 20.81
C SER A 547 -0.60 -12.33 20.00
N GLY A 548 -1.80 -12.12 19.47
CA GLY A 548 -2.04 -11.08 18.49
C GLY A 548 -3.36 -10.33 18.64
N ILE A 549 -3.62 -9.69 19.82
CA ILE A 549 -4.74 -8.75 19.98
C ILE A 549 -4.51 -7.58 19.01
N ARG A 550 -5.55 -7.27 18.22
CA ARG A 550 -5.54 -6.21 17.19
C ARG A 550 -6.41 -5.02 17.53
N GLY A 551 -7.45 -5.23 18.32
CA GLY A 551 -8.37 -4.16 18.71
C GLY A 551 -9.35 -4.56 19.79
N LEU A 552 -9.94 -3.53 20.40
CA LEU A 552 -10.95 -3.60 21.43
C LEU A 552 -12.20 -2.84 21.00
N THR A 553 -13.35 -3.28 21.48
CA THR A 553 -14.60 -2.50 21.42
C THR A 553 -15.33 -2.69 22.75
N VAL A 554 -15.85 -1.58 23.28
CA VAL A 554 -16.76 -1.59 24.43
C VAL A 554 -18.07 -0.98 23.96
N THR A 555 -19.14 -1.77 24.03
CA THR A 555 -20.47 -1.29 23.63
C THR A 555 -21.09 -0.40 24.74
N PRO A 556 -22.11 0.42 24.43
CA PRO A 556 -22.85 1.16 25.46
C PRO A 556 -23.41 0.29 26.59
N GLY A 557 -23.74 -0.97 26.31
CA GLY A 557 -24.18 -1.98 27.28
C GLY A 557 -23.06 -2.68 28.04
N ALA A 558 -21.84 -2.13 28.03
CA ALA A 558 -20.64 -2.64 28.71
C ALA A 558 -20.16 -4.04 28.22
N GLN A 559 -20.62 -4.51 27.06
CA GLN A 559 -20.04 -5.70 26.44
C GLN A 559 -18.63 -5.35 25.92
N ILE A 560 -17.65 -6.16 26.29
CA ILE A 560 -16.26 -6.05 25.82
C ILE A 560 -16.07 -7.02 24.68
N LEU A 561 -15.48 -6.55 23.57
CA LEU A 561 -15.16 -7.35 22.39
C LEU A 561 -13.68 -7.23 22.06
N VAL A 562 -13.03 -8.33 21.78
CA VAL A 562 -11.61 -8.41 21.42
C VAL A 562 -11.48 -9.01 20.03
N ALA A 563 -10.83 -8.30 19.13
CA ALA A 563 -10.39 -8.80 17.84
C ALA A 563 -8.93 -9.28 17.95
N SER A 564 -8.63 -10.48 17.52
CA SER A 564 -7.27 -11.01 17.59
C SER A 564 -6.94 -11.93 16.40
N ARG A 565 -5.65 -12.26 16.28
CA ARG A 565 -5.17 -13.26 15.33
C ARG A 565 -5.78 -14.66 15.62
N GLU A 566 -6.05 -14.95 16.87
CA GLU A 566 -6.59 -16.24 17.32
C GLU A 566 -8.12 -16.31 17.27
N GLY A 567 -8.80 -15.21 16.85
CA GLY A 567 -10.26 -15.13 16.71
C GLY A 567 -10.87 -13.93 17.44
N GLY A 568 -12.20 -13.93 17.56
CA GLY A 568 -12.96 -12.95 18.30
C GLY A 568 -13.38 -13.44 19.67
N PHE A 569 -13.41 -12.56 20.69
CA PHE A 569 -13.84 -12.88 22.05
C PHE A 569 -14.79 -11.82 22.58
N SER A 570 -15.71 -12.22 23.45
CA SER A 570 -16.68 -11.32 24.09
C SER A 570 -16.79 -11.62 25.58
N SER A 571 -16.95 -10.56 26.38
CA SER A 571 -17.34 -10.64 27.80
C SER A 571 -18.49 -9.67 28.05
N ILE A 572 -19.47 -10.08 28.88
CA ILE A 572 -20.62 -9.26 29.30
C ILE A 572 -20.65 -9.03 30.80
N ASP A 573 -19.66 -9.53 31.52
CA ASP A 573 -19.56 -9.49 32.99
C ASP A 573 -18.30 -8.74 33.47
N GLY A 574 -17.84 -7.76 32.69
CA GLY A 574 -16.67 -6.97 33.04
C GLY A 574 -15.36 -7.73 32.94
N GLY A 575 -15.26 -8.75 32.08
CA GLY A 575 -14.04 -9.52 31.83
C GLY A 575 -13.82 -10.70 32.79
N VAL A 576 -14.80 -11.03 33.62
CA VAL A 576 -14.73 -12.19 34.53
C VAL A 576 -14.78 -13.48 33.72
N THR A 577 -15.70 -13.56 32.76
CA THR A 577 -15.80 -14.68 31.82
C THR A 577 -15.74 -14.22 30.38
N TRP A 578 -15.18 -15.07 29.52
CA TRP A 578 -15.02 -14.79 28.10
C TRP A 578 -15.60 -15.90 27.24
N LEU A 579 -16.37 -15.49 26.24
CA LEU A 579 -16.89 -16.36 25.20
C LEU A 579 -16.09 -16.14 23.91
N ARG A 580 -15.65 -17.24 23.30
CA ARG A 580 -15.10 -17.19 21.93
C ARG A 580 -16.24 -17.03 20.93
N LEU A 581 -16.17 -16.02 20.09
CA LEU A 581 -17.12 -15.78 19.02
C LEU A 581 -16.94 -16.81 17.90
N LYS A 582 -18.06 -17.43 17.48
CA LYS A 582 -18.13 -18.46 16.46
C LYS A 582 -19.40 -18.28 15.62
N ASN A 583 -19.97 -19.36 15.11
CA ASN A 583 -21.28 -19.38 14.40
C ASN A 583 -21.36 -18.38 13.25
N GLY A 584 -20.47 -18.56 12.28
CA GLY A 584 -20.39 -17.72 11.07
C GLY A 584 -19.26 -16.69 11.07
N LEU A 585 -18.55 -16.50 12.20
CA LEU A 585 -17.33 -15.72 12.23
C LEU A 585 -16.11 -16.64 12.02
N PRO A 586 -15.07 -16.23 11.26
CA PRO A 586 -13.83 -17.01 11.13
C PRO A 586 -13.17 -17.31 12.48
N ASP A 587 -12.57 -18.49 12.58
CA ASP A 587 -11.91 -18.93 13.82
C ASP A 587 -10.59 -18.18 14.11
N ARG A 588 -10.05 -17.41 13.15
CA ARG A 588 -8.80 -16.68 13.28
C ARG A 588 -8.78 -15.42 12.41
N ASP A 589 -7.75 -14.60 12.63
CA ASP A 589 -7.40 -13.42 11.85
C ASP A 589 -8.49 -12.33 11.83
N ILE A 590 -9.24 -12.20 12.95
CA ILE A 590 -10.18 -11.09 13.08
C ILE A 590 -9.38 -9.78 13.19
N SER A 591 -9.59 -8.87 12.22
CA SER A 591 -8.87 -7.61 12.14
C SER A 591 -9.53 -6.50 12.97
N SER A 592 -10.85 -6.45 12.99
CA SER A 592 -11.61 -5.53 13.84
C SER A 592 -12.98 -6.10 14.20
N ILE A 593 -13.50 -5.65 15.31
CA ILE A 593 -14.91 -5.75 15.68
C ILE A 593 -15.36 -4.36 16.07
N SER A 594 -16.43 -3.84 15.49
CA SER A 594 -16.99 -2.52 15.78
C SER A 594 -18.48 -2.63 16.09
N TYR A 595 -19.00 -1.64 16.84
CA TYR A 595 -20.41 -1.53 17.15
C TYR A 595 -21.03 -0.38 16.35
N ASP A 596 -22.04 -0.71 15.56
CA ASP A 596 -22.86 0.29 14.87
C ASP A 596 -24.04 0.69 15.76
N GLU A 597 -23.99 1.91 16.30
CA GLU A 597 -25.04 2.45 17.17
C GLU A 597 -26.37 2.61 16.43
N SER A 598 -26.34 2.95 15.14
CA SER A 598 -27.54 3.21 14.34
C SER A 598 -28.36 1.93 14.12
N GLY A 599 -27.68 0.84 13.79
CA GLY A 599 -28.28 -0.47 13.57
C GLY A 599 -28.30 -1.37 14.80
N LYS A 600 -27.70 -0.94 15.93
CA LYS A 600 -27.48 -1.76 17.13
C LYS A 600 -26.86 -3.13 16.80
N THR A 601 -25.90 -3.14 15.91
CA THR A 601 -25.28 -4.34 15.35
C THR A 601 -23.78 -4.36 15.54
N LEU A 602 -23.21 -5.55 15.66
CA LEU A 602 -21.77 -5.75 15.60
C LEU A 602 -21.35 -6.00 14.15
N LEU A 603 -20.25 -5.40 13.76
CA LEU A 603 -19.59 -5.60 12.48
C LEU A 603 -18.19 -6.14 12.74
N ALA A 604 -17.77 -7.16 12.01
CA ALA A 604 -16.42 -7.68 12.10
C ALA A 604 -15.79 -7.82 10.71
N THR A 605 -14.48 -7.71 10.67
CA THR A 605 -13.64 -7.90 9.47
C THR A 605 -12.52 -8.88 9.77
N SER A 606 -12.00 -9.53 8.73
CA SER A 606 -10.85 -10.43 8.82
C SER A 606 -9.83 -10.08 7.74
N MET A 607 -8.54 -10.16 8.09
CA MET A 607 -7.46 -9.99 7.11
C MET A 607 -7.36 -11.15 6.11
N ALA A 608 -7.95 -12.32 6.47
CA ALA A 608 -7.94 -13.51 5.63
C ALA A 608 -9.08 -13.54 4.60
N THR A 609 -10.03 -12.61 4.69
CA THR A 609 -11.20 -12.57 3.81
C THR A 609 -11.54 -11.14 3.40
N SER A 610 -12.18 -11.00 2.24
CA SER A 610 -12.75 -9.74 1.74
C SER A 610 -14.19 -9.51 2.22
N THR A 611 -14.66 -10.28 3.21
CA THR A 611 -16.07 -10.33 3.64
C THR A 611 -16.28 -9.56 4.94
N ILE A 612 -17.40 -8.85 5.03
CA ILE A 612 -17.88 -8.25 6.28
C ILE A 612 -18.81 -9.24 6.97
N PHE A 613 -18.64 -9.37 8.28
CA PHE A 613 -19.48 -10.17 9.15
C PHE A 613 -20.37 -9.26 9.99
N LYS A 614 -21.65 -9.60 10.11
CA LYS A 614 -22.66 -8.82 10.85
C LYS A 614 -23.37 -9.70 11.86
N SER A 615 -23.51 -9.21 13.09
CA SER A 615 -24.30 -9.83 14.15
C SER A 615 -25.31 -8.84 14.73
N SER A 616 -26.57 -9.27 14.92
CA SER A 616 -27.63 -8.51 15.56
C SER A 616 -28.04 -9.07 16.93
N ASP A 617 -27.36 -10.11 17.40
CA ASP A 617 -27.64 -10.84 18.64
C ASP A 617 -26.48 -10.79 19.65
N GLY A 618 -25.69 -9.72 19.60
CA GLY A 618 -24.55 -9.53 20.51
C GLY A 618 -23.36 -10.45 20.24
N GLY A 619 -23.24 -11.01 19.03
CA GLY A 619 -22.13 -11.87 18.64
C GLY A 619 -22.36 -13.36 18.82
N HIS A 620 -23.59 -13.81 19.16
CA HIS A 620 -23.92 -15.23 19.28
C HIS A 620 -23.97 -15.91 17.92
N SER A 621 -24.41 -15.19 16.89
CA SER A 621 -24.38 -15.64 15.50
C SER A 621 -23.96 -14.50 14.55
N TRP A 622 -23.35 -14.90 13.42
CA TRP A 622 -22.84 -13.95 12.42
C TRP A 622 -23.33 -14.36 11.03
N SER A 623 -23.78 -13.36 10.30
CA SER A 623 -24.12 -13.48 8.87
C SER A 623 -23.00 -12.85 8.04
N THR A 624 -22.71 -13.46 6.89
CA THR A 624 -21.77 -12.91 5.90
C THR A 624 -22.46 -11.91 5.00
N GLY A 625 -21.83 -10.75 4.79
CA GLY A 625 -22.23 -9.78 3.79
C GLY A 625 -21.64 -10.09 2.41
N ALA A 626 -21.80 -9.16 1.49
CA ALA A 626 -21.19 -9.24 0.16
C ALA A 626 -19.65 -9.22 0.25
N ASP A 627 -19.00 -9.92 -0.68
CA ASP A 627 -17.55 -9.87 -0.86
C ASP A 627 -17.16 -8.48 -1.37
N SER A 628 -16.22 -7.83 -0.70
CA SER A 628 -15.72 -6.52 -1.10
C SER A 628 -14.68 -6.58 -2.24
N GLY A 629 -14.10 -7.74 -2.49
CA GLY A 629 -12.96 -7.92 -3.39
C GLY A 629 -11.63 -7.36 -2.86
N TYR A 630 -11.61 -6.90 -1.59
CA TYR A 630 -10.44 -6.29 -0.94
C TYR A 630 -10.23 -6.86 0.46
N PRO A 631 -8.99 -7.09 0.90
CA PRO A 631 -8.70 -7.40 2.30
C PRO A 631 -9.19 -6.26 3.20
N LEU A 632 -9.88 -6.59 4.29
CA LEU A 632 -10.49 -5.60 5.17
C LEU A 632 -9.75 -5.52 6.50
N ARG A 633 -9.26 -4.33 6.82
CA ARG A 633 -8.59 -4.05 8.08
C ARG A 633 -9.56 -3.60 9.17
N MET A 634 -10.46 -2.69 8.84
CA MET A 634 -11.49 -2.19 9.74
C MET A 634 -12.70 -1.71 8.95
N ILE A 635 -13.84 -1.62 9.62
CA ILE A 635 -15.08 -1.12 9.04
C ILE A 635 -15.75 -0.13 9.99
N SER A 636 -16.37 0.88 9.42
CA SER A 636 -17.21 1.87 10.08
C SER A 636 -18.49 2.10 9.29
N VAL A 637 -19.55 2.53 9.96
CA VAL A 637 -20.77 3.01 9.31
C VAL A 637 -20.74 4.53 9.30
N VAL A 638 -20.76 5.12 8.12
CA VAL A 638 -20.79 6.56 7.92
C VAL A 638 -22.01 6.89 7.07
N ARG A 639 -22.99 7.62 7.62
CA ARG A 639 -24.24 7.97 6.93
C ARG A 639 -25.01 6.76 6.43
N GLY A 640 -25.03 5.67 7.17
CA GLY A 640 -25.71 4.43 6.78
C GLY A 640 -25.01 3.63 5.68
N ARG A 641 -23.81 4.07 5.22
CA ARG A 641 -22.96 3.33 4.27
C ARG A 641 -21.81 2.66 5.00
N PHE A 642 -21.41 1.51 4.53
CA PHE A 642 -20.19 0.87 5.00
C PHE A 642 -18.97 1.56 4.36
N VAL A 643 -18.05 1.98 5.22
CA VAL A 643 -16.75 2.54 4.84
C VAL A 643 -15.68 1.69 5.50
N ALA A 644 -14.82 1.09 4.71
CA ALA A 644 -13.80 0.19 5.21
C ALA A 644 -12.39 0.66 4.85
N ALA A 645 -11.45 0.46 5.76
CA ALA A 645 -10.02 0.62 5.49
C ALA A 645 -9.43 -0.70 5.02
N THR A 646 -8.59 -0.61 4.02
CA THR A 646 -7.81 -1.73 3.51
C THR A 646 -6.34 -1.60 3.91
N PRO A 647 -5.54 -2.65 3.87
CA PRO A 647 -4.10 -2.53 4.10
C PRO A 647 -3.36 -1.82 2.97
N PHE A 648 -3.88 -1.83 1.73
CA PHE A 648 -3.14 -1.36 0.57
C PHE A 648 -3.93 -0.47 -0.38
N ASP A 649 -5.25 -0.60 -0.46
CA ASP A 649 -6.08 0.12 -1.43
C ASP A 649 -6.82 1.33 -0.80
N GLY A 650 -6.27 1.87 0.30
CA GLY A 650 -6.86 3.03 0.98
C GLY A 650 -8.21 2.71 1.63
N VAL A 651 -9.18 3.59 1.43
CA VAL A 651 -10.57 3.46 1.89
C VAL A 651 -11.45 3.01 0.76
N ILE A 652 -12.31 2.06 1.02
CA ILE A 652 -13.36 1.61 0.11
C ILE A 652 -14.73 1.90 0.70
N VAL A 653 -15.71 2.13 -0.14
CA VAL A 653 -17.10 2.41 0.25
C VAL A 653 -18.06 1.50 -0.48
N GLN A 654 -19.04 1.00 0.24
CA GLN A 654 -20.16 0.32 -0.37
C GLN A 654 -21.13 1.39 -0.92
N PRO A 655 -21.53 1.31 -2.20
CA PRO A 655 -22.43 2.28 -2.83
C PRO A 655 -23.78 2.44 -2.12
#